data_2bbde4b0275bdb3410259de78ed9da27
#
_entry.id   2bbde4b0275bdb3410259de78ed9da27
#
_cell.length_a   1.000
_cell.length_b   1.000
_cell.length_c   1.000
_cell.angle_alpha   90.00
_cell.angle_beta   90.00
_cell.angle_gamma   90.00
#
_symmetry.space_group_name_H-M   'P 1'
#
loop_
_entity.id
_entity.type
_entity.pdbx_description
1 polymer ?
#
loop_
_entity_poly.entity_id
_entity_poly.type
_entity_poly.pdbx_seq_one_letter_code
_entity_poly.pdbx_strand_id
1 'polypeptide(L)'
;MSFGEVHIPYWEESGHVCKTCRVTGARFWTRDTSRTTCGDSTEDPYTFIGNPTIDGFPMRGKPLKDTMREAFLRFFEERGHTRVEPYPIIARWRDDIHLTIASIADFQPHVTSGQVPPPSNPLSISQPCIRLTDVAAVGRSGRHLSTFEMMAHHAFNRPKDEDVVYWIDQCVRYCDEMLVESFGIRPEDLTYVENPWSGGGNAGPALEVIVGGLELATLVFMNLEESEDGDIEIKGLRYKEMDLQIIDTGYGLERFCWAAAGTPTIYEAIYPESVAWLKQLCGFDSMASSLNLGVEMDALLGELSRLAGILNIDVGTDVQALYDKLAERLSESGIDLSVDQLKRVTEPLSSIYAIPDHMHALCNMLGDGLVPSNAKAGYLARMLARRVCRMKDDIGASVSLAELGAHHMDTHLDMSCFVQSTEGVLRILELEEARYYEMLRKGEAAVRTALKGLPKDASEVPDKTLFRLSEERGLNPEMTVSIARELGWDNLSVRVGFAADMAARNALMTKAAAKSRKGQSVLDVISMPSTSTDYYDDTTATEFTAEVLHCNPLPEKATDSIGLSPEAGGEPTHAVVLDRTLFYPEGGGQLGDQGTLSQNGSSVAVFDTRAEGGVIVHLTDSPLPLGPTSGVVDWGRRKQLMDHHTAVHIVGGSAREVLGPHIWQAGSNKGARYARLDITHHSRLTRDQLDSIEDRANEIIESNPGIDKLVMDRAEADATFGFEIYQGGPPRHSQIRIIRIGDYDTQACGGTHHDKAGEVGELRIIRASQVQDGVERLQIVAGETAREHARRQERLLSESSEILGVQPEDLPRSVSRFFDEWKSQQKRIESLEAEIVRLRAGGGGDAAVERDGVRYVVMEAEGDSKQMMTMLGELTRDTSTPTLAVLGSREGGGTLIVASTEDSLAAERHNAVEILNAIAGHIGGGGGGRPTMAQGGGSNPDGIPAALDEARSLLGI
;
A
#
# COMPACT_ATOMS: atom_id res chain seq x y z
N MET A 1 -12.04 -2.01 35.84
CA MET A 1 -11.42 -2.15 37.17
C MET A 1 -10.96 -0.79 37.60
N SER A 2 -11.33 -0.35 38.80
CA SER A 2 -10.67 0.83 39.38
C SER A 2 -9.45 0.35 40.18
N PHE A 3 -8.37 1.12 40.20
CA PHE A 3 -7.19 0.86 41.08
C PHE A 3 -7.53 0.78 42.56
N GLY A 4 -8.74 1.18 42.96
CA GLY A 4 -9.18 1.18 44.34
C GLY A 4 -9.14 -0.18 45.07
N GLU A 5 -8.96 -1.26 44.36
CA GLU A 5 -8.80 -2.61 44.91
C GLU A 5 -7.34 -3.08 44.93
N VAL A 6 -6.40 -2.32 44.34
CA VAL A 6 -4.98 -2.66 44.28
C VAL A 6 -4.25 -1.85 45.34
N HIS A 7 -3.76 -2.52 46.36
CA HIS A 7 -2.89 -1.90 47.34
C HIS A 7 -1.49 -1.77 46.82
N ILE A 8 -0.96 -0.54 46.70
CA ILE A 8 0.40 -0.21 46.32
C ILE A 8 1.14 0.33 47.56
N PRO A 9 1.92 -0.48 48.24
CA PRO A 9 2.62 -0.08 49.47
C PRO A 9 3.49 1.16 49.31
N TYR A 10 4.09 1.30 48.11
CA TYR A 10 4.94 2.43 47.79
C TYR A 10 4.24 3.80 47.96
N TRP A 11 2.93 3.90 47.69
CA TRP A 11 2.19 5.14 47.85
C TRP A 11 2.21 5.65 49.30
N GLU A 12 2.10 4.72 50.27
CA GLU A 12 2.14 5.06 51.69
C GLU A 12 3.58 5.45 52.09
N GLU A 13 4.58 4.69 51.63
CA GLU A 13 6.00 4.95 51.97
C GLU A 13 6.47 6.29 51.38
N SER A 14 6.03 6.66 50.17
CA SER A 14 6.46 7.85 49.48
C SER A 14 5.60 9.08 49.74
N GLY A 15 4.53 8.95 50.54
CA GLY A 15 3.67 10.06 50.93
C GLY A 15 2.65 10.52 49.88
N HIS A 16 2.34 9.67 48.93
CA HIS A 16 1.29 9.97 47.94
C HIS A 16 -0.09 9.89 48.60
N VAL A 17 -1.01 10.76 48.13
CA VAL A 17 -2.41 10.79 48.52
C VAL A 17 -3.27 10.60 47.28
N CYS A 18 -4.31 9.79 47.41
CA CYS A 18 -5.31 9.60 46.33
C CYS A 18 -6.35 10.73 46.40
N LYS A 19 -6.62 11.32 45.21
CA LYS A 19 -7.58 12.42 45.03
C LYS A 19 -8.46 12.15 43.78
N THR A 20 -9.54 12.89 43.66
CA THR A 20 -10.41 12.90 42.50
C THR A 20 -10.28 14.26 41.79
N CYS A 21 -9.98 14.26 40.51
CA CYS A 21 -9.90 15.45 39.72
C CYS A 21 -11.25 16.16 39.62
N ARG A 22 -11.31 17.43 40.00
CA ARG A 22 -12.55 18.22 39.99
C ARG A 22 -13.13 18.48 38.60
N VAL A 23 -12.30 18.35 37.57
CA VAL A 23 -12.65 18.63 36.15
C VAL A 23 -13.04 17.33 35.42
N THR A 24 -12.19 16.30 35.49
CA THR A 24 -12.38 15.06 34.72
C THR A 24 -13.08 13.95 35.52
N GLY A 25 -13.09 14.03 36.85
CA GLY A 25 -13.55 12.95 37.70
C GLY A 25 -12.57 11.79 37.84
N ALA A 26 -11.43 11.82 37.17
CA ALA A 26 -10.39 10.78 37.23
C ALA A 26 -9.77 10.72 38.63
N ARG A 27 -9.45 9.50 39.09
CA ARG A 27 -8.64 9.30 40.31
C ARG A 27 -7.16 9.49 39.96
N PHE A 28 -6.43 10.16 40.86
CA PHE A 28 -5.02 10.40 40.72
C PHE A 28 -4.26 10.40 42.04
N TRP A 29 -2.99 10.10 41.99
CA TRP A 29 -2.08 10.04 43.11
C TRP A 29 -1.02 11.15 42.99
N THR A 30 -0.75 11.87 44.07
CA THR A 30 0.19 12.99 44.08
C THR A 30 0.76 13.20 45.47
N ARG A 31 1.97 13.78 45.60
CA ARG A 31 2.54 14.26 46.84
C ARG A 31 2.08 15.67 47.19
N ASP A 32 1.58 16.42 46.22
CA ASP A 32 1.00 17.75 46.46
C ASP A 32 -0.43 17.62 46.99
N THR A 33 -0.61 17.78 48.30
CA THR A 33 -1.91 17.74 48.99
C THR A 33 -2.79 18.93 48.59
N SER A 34 -2.29 19.99 48.00
CA SER A 34 -3.07 21.16 47.57
C SER A 34 -3.69 20.99 46.20
N ARG A 35 -3.16 20.08 45.37
CA ARG A 35 -3.60 19.83 43.99
C ARG A 35 -5.06 19.38 43.92
N THR A 36 -5.84 19.94 43.01
CA THR A 36 -7.26 19.64 42.81
C THR A 36 -7.60 19.08 41.45
N THR A 37 -6.66 19.13 40.51
CA THR A 37 -6.74 18.59 39.15
C THR A 37 -5.70 17.52 38.93
N CYS A 38 -5.95 16.60 37.98
CA CYS A 38 -5.04 15.48 37.71
C CYS A 38 -3.75 15.88 36.93
N GLY A 39 -3.69 17.10 36.44
CA GLY A 39 -2.56 17.58 35.62
C GLY A 39 -2.75 17.39 34.11
N ASP A 40 -3.77 16.67 33.67
CA ASP A 40 -4.16 16.47 32.26
C ASP A 40 -5.65 16.84 32.03
N SER A 41 -6.11 17.87 32.71
CA SER A 41 -7.45 18.41 32.47
C SER A 41 -7.40 19.63 31.54
N THR A 42 -8.55 20.02 31.01
CA THR A 42 -8.66 21.25 30.20
C THR A 42 -8.33 22.54 30.96
N GLU A 43 -8.18 22.47 32.26
CA GLU A 43 -7.77 23.58 33.12
C GLU A 43 -6.27 23.55 33.48
N ASP A 44 -5.56 22.47 33.14
CA ASP A 44 -4.12 22.32 33.43
C ASP A 44 -3.29 22.83 32.25
N PRO A 45 -2.57 23.98 32.38
CA PRO A 45 -1.71 24.48 31.32
C PRO A 45 -0.36 23.76 31.31
N TYR A 46 0.37 23.87 30.21
CA TYR A 46 1.78 23.43 30.15
C TYR A 46 2.68 24.38 30.93
N THR A 47 3.00 24.04 32.18
CA THR A 47 3.79 24.88 33.06
C THR A 47 5.30 24.78 32.80
N PHE A 48 5.74 23.75 32.09
CA PHE A 48 7.15 23.52 31.74
C PHE A 48 7.64 24.40 30.58
N ILE A 49 6.77 25.00 29.76
CA ILE A 49 7.15 25.91 28.67
C ILE A 49 7.79 27.18 29.26
N GLY A 50 9.07 27.41 28.93
CA GLY A 50 9.88 28.49 29.51
C GLY A 50 10.33 28.26 30.96
N ASN A 51 9.99 27.08 31.54
CA ASN A 51 10.37 26.67 32.89
C ASN A 51 10.57 25.15 32.93
N PRO A 52 11.67 24.64 32.35
CA PRO A 52 11.92 23.19 32.26
C PRO A 52 11.69 22.45 33.58
N THR A 53 11.08 21.28 33.51
CA THR A 53 10.80 20.40 34.66
C THR A 53 11.80 19.25 34.80
N ILE A 54 12.62 19.02 33.78
CA ILE A 54 13.70 18.03 33.76
C ILE A 54 15.04 18.79 33.74
N ASP A 55 15.91 18.48 34.68
CA ASP A 55 17.20 19.13 34.84
C ASP A 55 18.38 18.25 34.37
N GLY A 56 19.52 18.88 34.06
CA GLY A 56 20.75 18.16 33.70
C GLY A 56 20.93 17.86 32.21
N PHE A 57 19.99 18.31 31.37
CA PHE A 57 20.01 18.07 29.91
C PHE A 57 20.00 19.40 29.13
N PRO A 58 21.12 20.14 29.04
CA PRO A 58 21.15 21.48 28.45
C PRO A 58 21.12 21.49 26.91
N MET A 59 21.07 20.32 26.26
CA MET A 59 21.14 20.15 24.80
C MET A 59 19.74 20.14 24.18
N ARG A 60 19.69 20.17 22.82
CA ARG A 60 18.48 20.01 22.00
C ARG A 60 18.80 19.10 20.84
N GLY A 61 17.74 18.67 20.10
CA GLY A 61 17.88 17.83 18.92
C GLY A 61 18.39 16.41 19.24
N LYS A 62 19.11 15.83 18.29
CA LYS A 62 19.64 14.46 18.39
C LYS A 62 20.49 14.22 19.64
N PRO A 63 21.42 15.10 20.04
CA PRO A 63 22.21 14.90 21.24
C PRO A 63 21.39 14.81 22.55
N LEU A 64 20.29 15.55 22.63
CA LEU A 64 19.37 15.47 23.77
C LEU A 64 18.64 14.12 23.78
N LYS A 65 18.10 13.69 22.62
CA LYS A 65 17.44 12.39 22.48
C LYS A 65 18.37 11.24 22.87
N ASP A 66 19.59 11.22 22.33
CA ASP A 66 20.56 10.17 22.58
C ASP A 66 20.96 10.10 24.08
N THR A 67 21.15 11.24 24.72
CA THR A 67 21.53 11.31 26.15
C THR A 67 20.37 10.84 27.03
N MET A 68 19.14 11.25 26.74
CA MET A 68 17.96 10.82 27.51
C MET A 68 17.66 9.34 27.35
N ARG A 69 17.74 8.84 26.13
CA ARG A 69 17.59 7.40 25.85
C ARG A 69 18.60 6.59 26.67
N GLU A 70 19.86 7.01 26.64
CA GLU A 70 20.92 6.32 27.36
C GLU A 70 20.73 6.40 28.89
N ALA A 71 20.26 7.51 29.42
CA ALA A 71 19.96 7.65 30.85
C ALA A 71 18.86 6.69 31.29
N PHE A 72 17.80 6.55 30.46
CA PHE A 72 16.71 5.61 30.71
C PHE A 72 17.20 4.15 30.68
N LEU A 73 17.84 3.74 29.59
CA LEU A 73 18.27 2.35 29.41
C LEU A 73 19.27 1.93 30.49
N ARG A 74 20.22 2.80 30.85
CA ARG A 74 21.20 2.55 31.93
C ARG A 74 20.52 2.37 33.27
N PHE A 75 19.52 3.20 33.62
CA PHE A 75 18.79 3.09 34.86
C PHE A 75 18.19 1.67 35.04
N PHE A 76 17.63 1.10 33.98
CA PHE A 76 17.03 -0.23 34.01
C PHE A 76 18.08 -1.35 33.91
N GLU A 77 19.17 -1.15 33.17
CA GLU A 77 20.30 -2.12 33.14
C GLU A 77 20.91 -2.29 34.56
N GLU A 78 21.11 -1.21 35.30
CA GLU A 78 21.61 -1.23 36.68
C GLU A 78 20.64 -1.97 37.64
N ARG A 79 19.38 -2.15 37.25
CA ARG A 79 18.34 -2.88 37.98
C ARG A 79 18.03 -4.25 37.42
N GLY A 80 18.94 -4.77 36.58
CA GLY A 80 18.90 -6.16 36.08
C GLY A 80 18.03 -6.37 34.84
N HIS A 81 17.59 -5.32 34.16
CA HIS A 81 16.92 -5.45 32.86
C HIS A 81 17.96 -5.63 31.75
N THR A 82 17.70 -6.54 30.83
CA THR A 82 18.50 -6.69 29.62
C THR A 82 18.08 -5.65 28.60
N ARG A 83 19.04 -4.88 28.08
CA ARG A 83 18.79 -4.00 26.93
C ARG A 83 18.55 -4.84 25.69
N VAL A 84 17.45 -4.62 25.01
CA VAL A 84 17.07 -5.25 23.74
C VAL A 84 17.16 -4.20 22.63
N GLU A 85 17.75 -4.61 21.50
CA GLU A 85 17.81 -3.76 20.31
C GLU A 85 16.40 -3.50 19.77
N PRO A 86 16.14 -2.29 19.26
CA PRO A 86 14.82 -1.96 18.72
C PRO A 86 14.50 -2.80 17.49
N TYR A 87 13.24 -3.13 17.35
CA TYR A 87 12.70 -3.83 16.18
C TYR A 87 12.53 -2.83 15.02
N PRO A 88 12.54 -3.30 13.77
CA PRO A 88 12.28 -2.44 12.63
C PRO A 88 10.91 -1.75 12.72
N ILE A 89 10.79 -0.56 12.15
CA ILE A 89 9.51 0.15 12.06
C ILE A 89 8.51 -0.59 11.20
N ILE A 90 8.99 -1.27 10.16
CA ILE A 90 8.14 -2.11 9.31
C ILE A 90 7.95 -3.47 9.98
N ALA A 91 6.77 -3.72 10.51
CA ALA A 91 6.43 -4.92 11.28
C ALA A 91 6.32 -6.18 10.38
N ARG A 92 7.46 -6.76 9.99
CA ARG A 92 7.53 -7.93 9.11
C ARG A 92 7.42 -9.28 9.85
N TRP A 93 7.61 -9.28 11.17
CA TRP A 93 7.50 -10.46 12.03
C TRP A 93 6.08 -10.79 12.47
N ARG A 94 5.09 -9.98 12.03
CA ARG A 94 3.66 -10.18 12.30
C ARG A 94 2.80 -9.74 11.11
N ASP A 95 1.58 -10.23 10.99
CA ASP A 95 0.72 -10.04 9.82
C ASP A 95 -0.52 -9.16 10.07
N ASP A 96 -0.75 -8.73 11.30
CA ASP A 96 -1.92 -7.96 11.73
C ASP A 96 -1.69 -6.44 11.78
N ILE A 97 -0.44 -5.99 11.87
CA ILE A 97 -0.05 -4.58 11.76
C ILE A 97 0.96 -4.37 10.62
N HIS A 98 1.11 -3.14 10.16
CA HIS A 98 2.07 -2.80 9.12
C HIS A 98 3.27 -2.01 9.63
N LEU A 99 3.07 -1.25 10.71
CA LEU A 99 4.07 -0.39 11.34
C LEU A 99 4.09 -0.66 12.82
N THR A 100 5.26 -0.56 13.43
CA THR A 100 5.42 -0.63 14.89
C THR A 100 4.83 0.63 15.51
N ILE A 101 3.86 0.48 16.40
CA ILE A 101 3.08 1.56 17.01
C ILE A 101 3.33 1.74 18.50
N ALA A 102 4.01 0.79 19.13
CA ALA A 102 4.37 0.76 20.55
C ALA A 102 5.42 -0.33 20.77
N SER A 103 6.19 -0.26 21.85
CA SER A 103 7.20 -1.26 22.22
C SER A 103 6.59 -2.65 22.47
N ILE A 104 5.41 -2.73 23.11
CA ILE A 104 4.73 -4.01 23.32
C ILE A 104 4.31 -4.70 22.01
N ALA A 105 4.15 -3.93 20.92
CA ALA A 105 3.82 -4.49 19.62
C ALA A 105 4.91 -5.45 19.09
N ASP A 106 6.13 -5.33 19.56
CA ASP A 106 7.24 -6.22 19.21
C ASP A 106 7.02 -7.64 19.75
N PHE A 107 6.32 -7.73 20.87
CA PHE A 107 6.06 -8.96 21.61
C PHE A 107 4.65 -9.53 21.37
N GLN A 108 3.74 -8.72 20.84
CA GLN A 108 2.39 -9.17 20.49
C GLN A 108 2.35 -9.86 19.11
N PRO A 109 1.45 -10.84 18.90
CA PRO A 109 0.65 -11.56 19.93
C PRO A 109 1.36 -12.76 20.55
N HIS A 110 2.55 -13.13 20.08
CA HIS A 110 3.18 -14.43 20.36
C HIS A 110 3.75 -14.54 21.78
N VAL A 111 4.45 -13.50 22.25
CA VAL A 111 5.00 -13.48 23.61
C VAL A 111 3.89 -13.20 24.62
N THR A 112 3.00 -12.24 24.33
CA THR A 112 1.90 -11.89 25.23
C THR A 112 0.86 -13.00 25.41
N SER A 113 0.76 -13.92 24.45
CA SER A 113 -0.07 -15.14 24.59
C SER A 113 0.66 -16.30 25.30
N GLY A 114 1.95 -16.15 25.60
CA GLY A 114 2.77 -17.19 26.18
C GLY A 114 3.21 -18.29 25.22
N GLN A 115 2.94 -18.17 23.93
CA GLN A 115 3.35 -19.14 22.91
C GLN A 115 4.86 -19.13 22.62
N VAL A 116 5.47 -17.95 22.74
CA VAL A 116 6.91 -17.74 22.52
C VAL A 116 7.48 -17.06 23.78
N PRO A 117 8.65 -17.48 24.29
CA PRO A 117 9.30 -16.78 25.38
C PRO A 117 9.75 -15.36 24.94
N PRO A 118 9.82 -14.39 25.85
CA PRO A 118 10.43 -13.10 25.56
C PRO A 118 11.94 -13.27 25.30
N PRO A 119 12.57 -12.35 24.53
CA PRO A 119 14.02 -12.41 24.25
C PRO A 119 14.86 -12.29 25.54
N SER A 120 14.34 -11.63 26.56
CA SER A 120 14.87 -11.58 27.92
C SER A 120 13.77 -11.20 28.90
N ASN A 121 13.96 -11.51 30.20
CA ASN A 121 12.99 -11.19 31.24
C ASN A 121 13.67 -10.87 32.56
N PRO A 122 13.66 -9.63 33.09
CA PRO A 122 13.04 -8.44 32.49
C PRO A 122 13.88 -7.81 31.36
N LEU A 123 13.29 -6.94 30.56
CA LEU A 123 13.99 -6.24 29.49
C LEU A 123 13.68 -4.74 29.46
N SER A 124 14.59 -3.98 28.83
CA SER A 124 14.38 -2.57 28.48
C SER A 124 14.68 -2.33 27.00
N ILE A 125 13.93 -1.41 26.38
CA ILE A 125 14.01 -1.11 24.95
C ILE A 125 13.69 0.37 24.72
N SER A 126 14.22 0.98 23.66
CA SER A 126 13.74 2.25 23.12
C SER A 126 13.32 2.01 21.68
N GLN A 127 12.01 1.86 21.47
CA GLN A 127 11.42 1.41 20.21
C GLN A 127 10.96 2.60 19.35
N PRO A 128 11.52 2.82 18.15
CA PRO A 128 10.98 3.76 17.18
C PRO A 128 9.57 3.31 16.75
N CYS A 129 8.62 4.25 16.81
CA CYS A 129 7.20 4.00 16.53
C CYS A 129 6.67 4.99 15.51
N ILE A 130 5.68 4.57 14.73
CA ILE A 130 4.92 5.44 13.82
C ILE A 130 3.43 5.31 14.09
N ARG A 131 2.78 6.45 14.38
CA ARG A 131 1.32 6.58 14.53
C ARG A 131 0.81 7.69 13.62
N LEU A 132 -0.03 7.34 12.67
CA LEU A 132 -0.57 8.28 11.68
C LEU A 132 -2.05 8.62 11.92
N THR A 133 -2.62 8.21 13.07
CA THR A 133 -4.00 8.53 13.45
C THR A 133 -4.20 10.04 13.53
N ASP A 134 -3.26 10.76 14.12
CA ASP A 134 -3.34 12.19 14.39
C ASP A 134 -2.49 13.05 13.44
N VAL A 135 -2.15 12.50 12.26
CA VAL A 135 -1.28 13.15 11.27
C VAL A 135 -1.77 14.56 10.87
N ALA A 136 -3.07 14.83 10.97
CA ALA A 136 -3.64 16.14 10.69
C ALA A 136 -3.36 17.17 11.79
N ALA A 137 -3.09 16.74 13.03
CA ALA A 137 -2.76 17.60 14.16
C ALA A 137 -1.26 17.92 14.25
N VAL A 138 -0.41 17.15 13.54
CA VAL A 138 1.04 17.38 13.48
C VAL A 138 1.34 18.76 12.89
N GLY A 139 2.24 19.48 13.55
CA GLY A 139 2.60 20.86 13.21
C GLY A 139 1.62 21.92 13.73
N ARG A 140 0.38 21.55 14.08
CA ARG A 140 -0.68 22.47 14.53
C ARG A 140 -0.83 22.53 16.04
N SER A 141 -0.80 21.37 16.68
CA SER A 141 -1.01 21.26 18.14
C SER A 141 0.21 21.57 18.97
N GLY A 142 1.39 21.64 18.38
CA GLY A 142 2.67 21.80 19.09
C GLY A 142 3.17 20.54 19.81
N ARG A 143 2.35 19.45 19.88
CA ARG A 143 2.63 18.25 20.69
C ARG A 143 2.51 16.92 19.96
N HIS A 144 1.71 16.84 18.88
CA HIS A 144 1.51 15.60 18.14
C HIS A 144 2.65 15.32 17.18
N LEU A 145 3.08 14.07 17.13
CA LEU A 145 4.11 13.55 16.26
C LEU A 145 3.56 12.38 15.45
N SER A 146 4.01 12.22 14.21
CA SER A 146 3.74 11.03 13.41
C SER A 146 4.72 9.90 13.74
N THR A 147 5.89 10.24 14.28
CA THR A 147 6.94 9.31 14.69
C THR A 147 7.56 9.73 16.01
N PHE A 148 7.86 8.75 16.85
CA PHE A 148 8.46 8.97 18.17
C PHE A 148 9.15 7.69 18.64
N GLU A 149 10.02 7.81 19.62
CA GLU A 149 10.61 6.67 20.32
C GLU A 149 9.86 6.40 21.63
N MET A 150 9.45 5.17 21.80
CA MET A 150 8.87 4.68 23.04
C MET A 150 9.94 3.95 23.83
N MET A 151 10.52 4.62 24.84
CA MET A 151 11.34 3.97 25.84
C MET A 151 10.41 3.10 26.70
N ALA A 152 10.83 1.89 27.02
CA ALA A 152 10.00 0.95 27.76
C ALA A 152 10.85 -0.01 28.60
N HIS A 153 10.25 -0.49 29.69
CA HIS A 153 10.70 -1.70 30.35
C HIS A 153 9.55 -2.68 30.48
N HIS A 154 9.84 -3.95 30.32
CA HIS A 154 8.86 -5.02 30.32
C HIS A 154 9.27 -6.15 31.26
N ALA A 155 8.30 -6.74 31.94
CA ALA A 155 8.45 -7.99 32.69
C ALA A 155 7.27 -8.91 32.41
N PHE A 156 7.56 -10.17 32.16
CA PHE A 156 6.57 -11.20 31.81
C PHE A 156 6.52 -12.20 32.95
N ASN A 157 5.49 -12.10 33.79
CA ASN A 157 5.36 -12.91 34.97
C ASN A 157 4.40 -14.08 34.73
N ARG A 158 4.71 -15.24 35.34
CA ARG A 158 3.85 -16.43 35.40
C ARG A 158 3.54 -16.77 36.85
N PRO A 159 2.59 -16.08 37.51
CA PRO A 159 2.32 -16.26 38.93
C PRO A 159 1.93 -17.70 39.32
N LYS A 160 1.28 -18.43 38.41
CA LYS A 160 0.92 -19.84 38.62
C LYS A 160 2.12 -20.78 38.70
N ASP A 161 3.21 -20.39 38.03
CA ASP A 161 4.46 -21.17 38.00
C ASP A 161 5.48 -20.67 39.02
N GLU A 162 5.09 -19.72 39.90
CA GLU A 162 5.96 -19.02 40.84
C GLU A 162 7.10 -18.23 40.18
N ASP A 163 6.97 -17.93 38.90
CA ASP A 163 7.94 -17.15 38.08
C ASP A 163 7.47 -15.70 38.00
N VAL A 164 7.82 -14.92 39.00
CA VAL A 164 7.45 -13.50 39.10
C VAL A 164 8.71 -12.65 39.29
N VAL A 165 8.99 -11.79 38.29
CA VAL A 165 10.12 -10.86 38.35
C VAL A 165 9.78 -9.65 39.23
N TYR A 166 8.73 -8.90 38.88
CA TYR A 166 8.13 -7.83 39.67
C TYR A 166 6.74 -7.46 39.12
N TRP A 167 5.92 -6.82 39.95
CA TRP A 167 4.57 -6.38 39.58
C TRP A 167 4.35 -4.89 39.91
N ILE A 168 3.12 -4.43 40.04
CA ILE A 168 2.69 -3.03 40.10
C ILE A 168 3.51 -2.17 41.05
N ASP A 169 3.71 -2.58 42.33
CA ASP A 169 4.42 -1.80 43.36
C ASP A 169 5.84 -1.44 42.92
N GLN A 170 6.59 -2.44 42.47
CA GLN A 170 7.97 -2.23 42.03
C GLN A 170 8.06 -1.46 40.72
N CYS A 171 7.09 -1.65 39.81
CA CYS A 171 7.03 -0.87 38.56
C CYS A 171 6.85 0.63 38.86
N VAL A 172 5.91 0.96 39.74
CA VAL A 172 5.65 2.34 40.15
C VAL A 172 6.86 2.93 40.88
N ARG A 173 7.51 2.15 41.74
CA ARG A 173 8.75 2.57 42.45
C ARG A 173 9.88 2.88 41.46
N TYR A 174 10.12 2.01 40.47
CA TYR A 174 11.13 2.27 39.45
C TYR A 174 10.83 3.52 38.65
N CYS A 175 9.57 3.73 38.24
CA CYS A 175 9.16 4.93 37.53
C CYS A 175 9.44 6.20 38.35
N ASP A 176 9.00 6.24 39.61
CA ASP A 176 9.14 7.39 40.49
C ASP A 176 10.62 7.67 40.78
N GLU A 177 11.40 6.64 41.15
CA GLU A 177 12.84 6.76 41.38
C GLU A 177 13.59 7.30 40.15
N MET A 178 13.29 6.76 38.95
CA MET A 178 13.90 7.19 37.69
C MET A 178 13.60 8.68 37.42
N LEU A 179 12.32 9.07 37.52
CA LEU A 179 11.91 10.44 37.25
C LEU A 179 12.52 11.45 38.21
N VAL A 180 12.60 11.08 39.50
CA VAL A 180 13.17 11.97 40.53
C VAL A 180 14.70 11.96 40.53
N GLU A 181 15.32 10.77 40.49
CA GLU A 181 16.78 10.65 40.69
C GLU A 181 17.56 10.88 39.37
N SER A 182 17.05 10.32 38.23
CA SER A 182 17.78 10.42 36.97
C SER A 182 17.39 11.63 36.12
N PHE A 183 16.13 12.08 36.22
CA PHE A 183 15.63 13.22 35.44
C PHE A 183 15.41 14.49 36.27
N GLY A 184 15.62 14.45 37.58
CA GLY A 184 15.60 15.63 38.47
C GLY A 184 14.22 16.26 38.65
N ILE A 185 13.14 15.51 38.33
CA ILE A 185 11.77 16.01 38.48
C ILE A 185 11.43 16.13 39.98
N ARG A 186 10.85 17.24 40.36
CA ARG A 186 10.44 17.42 41.76
C ARG A 186 9.28 16.49 42.09
N PRO A 187 9.36 15.77 43.22
CA PRO A 187 8.31 14.77 43.58
C PRO A 187 6.90 15.33 43.68
N GLU A 188 6.73 16.59 44.08
CA GLU A 188 5.43 17.26 44.15
C GLU A 188 4.83 17.63 42.80
N ASP A 189 5.63 17.66 41.70
CA ASP A 189 5.15 17.94 40.35
C ASP A 189 4.59 16.68 39.67
N LEU A 190 4.91 15.48 40.19
CA LEU A 190 4.47 14.21 39.66
C LEU A 190 3.00 13.92 40.02
N THR A 191 2.26 13.45 39.06
CA THR A 191 0.88 12.98 39.23
C THR A 191 0.69 11.67 38.46
N TYR A 192 0.07 10.67 39.10
CA TYR A 192 -0.24 9.38 38.50
C TYR A 192 -1.75 9.24 38.37
N VAL A 193 -2.27 9.20 37.15
CA VAL A 193 -3.72 9.18 36.86
C VAL A 193 -4.15 7.78 36.48
N GLU A 194 -5.20 7.28 37.16
CA GLU A 194 -5.77 5.96 36.86
C GLU A 194 -6.59 6.01 35.56
N ASN A 195 -6.13 5.29 34.51
CA ASN A 195 -6.82 5.18 33.24
C ASN A 195 -6.65 3.77 32.64
N PRO A 196 -7.65 2.86 32.73
CA PRO A 196 -7.54 1.51 32.19
C PRO A 196 -7.18 1.51 30.70
N TRP A 197 -6.20 0.68 30.34
CA TRP A 197 -5.69 0.56 28.97
C TRP A 197 -6.23 -0.69 28.28
N SER A 198 -6.40 -0.59 26.94
CA SER A 198 -6.72 -1.73 26.07
C SER A 198 -6.16 -1.52 24.68
N GLY A 199 -5.51 -2.54 24.10
CA GLY A 199 -4.91 -2.50 22.77
C GLY A 199 -4.29 -3.83 22.35
N GLY A 200 -4.25 -4.10 21.03
CA GLY A 200 -3.60 -5.31 20.48
C GLY A 200 -4.16 -6.64 20.99
N GLY A 201 -5.42 -6.69 21.41
CA GLY A 201 -6.05 -7.90 21.96
C GLY A 201 -5.83 -8.10 23.47
N ASN A 202 -5.15 -7.16 24.14
CA ASN A 202 -4.88 -7.22 25.58
C ASN A 202 -5.43 -5.99 26.31
N ALA A 203 -5.57 -6.09 27.64
CA ALA A 203 -6.01 -4.97 28.47
C ALA A 203 -5.49 -5.13 29.91
N GLY A 204 -5.61 -4.04 30.70
CA GLY A 204 -5.31 -4.05 32.11
C GLY A 204 -5.45 -2.68 32.75
N PRO A 205 -5.32 -2.60 34.10
CA PRO A 205 -5.16 -1.35 34.81
C PRO A 205 -3.96 -0.57 34.26
N ALA A 206 -4.02 0.77 34.28
CA ALA A 206 -2.89 1.59 33.87
C ALA A 206 -2.82 2.90 34.66
N LEU A 207 -1.62 3.47 34.72
CA LEU A 207 -1.33 4.78 35.30
C LEU A 207 -0.69 5.67 34.23
N GLU A 208 -1.26 6.83 34.00
CA GLU A 208 -0.65 7.90 33.22
C GLU A 208 0.19 8.79 34.14
N VAL A 209 1.41 9.07 33.74
CA VAL A 209 2.36 9.86 34.51
C VAL A 209 2.44 11.26 33.94
N ILE A 210 1.98 12.25 34.69
CA ILE A 210 1.81 13.63 34.27
C ILE A 210 2.79 14.55 35.00
N VAL A 211 3.44 15.44 34.27
CA VAL A 211 4.33 16.49 34.82
C VAL A 211 4.06 17.81 34.09
N GLY A 212 3.74 18.85 34.84
CA GLY A 212 3.56 20.17 34.25
C GLY A 212 2.49 20.27 33.17
N GLY A 213 1.47 19.42 33.19
CA GLY A 213 0.42 19.36 32.15
C GLY A 213 0.73 18.40 31.02
N LEU A 214 1.89 17.75 31.04
CA LEU A 214 2.33 16.84 29.98
C LEU A 214 2.36 15.39 30.47
N GLU A 215 1.68 14.48 29.76
CA GLU A 215 1.82 13.04 29.95
C GLU A 215 3.21 12.60 29.44
N LEU A 216 4.07 12.14 30.36
CA LEU A 216 5.41 11.63 30.02
C LEU A 216 5.41 10.14 29.75
N ALA A 217 4.57 9.38 30.47
CA ALA A 217 4.57 7.93 30.40
C ALA A 217 3.19 7.33 30.71
N THR A 218 3.00 6.10 30.27
CA THR A 218 1.89 5.22 30.68
C THR A 218 2.47 3.91 31.21
N LEU A 219 2.07 3.50 32.42
CA LEU A 219 2.42 2.22 33.01
C LEU A 219 1.20 1.30 32.90
N VAL A 220 1.29 0.25 32.13
CA VAL A 220 0.19 -0.72 31.90
C VAL A 220 0.50 -2.02 32.64
N PHE A 221 -0.48 -2.53 33.36
CA PHE A 221 -0.41 -3.78 34.12
C PHE A 221 -1.35 -4.78 33.41
N MET A 222 -0.83 -5.36 32.35
CA MET A 222 -1.58 -6.18 31.41
C MET A 222 -1.80 -7.58 32.00
N ASN A 223 -3.06 -7.93 32.21
CA ASN A 223 -3.45 -9.24 32.74
C ASN A 223 -4.77 -9.77 32.14
N LEU A 224 -5.24 -9.13 31.06
CA LEU A 224 -6.49 -9.45 30.39
C LEU A 224 -6.26 -9.69 28.91
N GLU A 225 -6.95 -10.70 28.34
CA GLU A 225 -6.99 -10.98 26.90
C GLU A 225 -8.41 -10.84 26.35
N GLU A 226 -8.55 -10.33 25.14
CA GLU A 226 -9.83 -10.17 24.44
C GLU A 226 -10.46 -11.54 24.17
N SER A 227 -11.73 -11.69 24.56
CA SER A 227 -12.47 -12.94 24.37
C SER A 227 -13.96 -12.65 24.23
N GLU A 228 -14.62 -13.30 23.27
CA GLU A 228 -16.08 -13.19 23.09
C GLU A 228 -16.84 -13.66 24.35
N ASP A 229 -16.29 -14.62 25.07
CA ASP A 229 -16.85 -15.19 26.31
C ASP A 229 -16.36 -14.45 27.57
N GLY A 230 -15.61 -13.35 27.43
CA GLY A 230 -15.07 -12.59 28.56
C GLY A 230 -16.16 -11.93 29.41
N ASP A 231 -15.94 -11.86 30.72
CA ASP A 231 -16.83 -11.28 31.73
C ASP A 231 -16.46 -9.83 32.10
N ILE A 232 -15.30 -9.34 31.66
CA ILE A 232 -14.79 -7.99 31.92
C ILE A 232 -14.99 -7.13 30.69
N GLU A 233 -15.62 -5.96 30.83
CA GLU A 233 -15.81 -5.02 29.72
C GLU A 233 -14.93 -3.78 29.91
N ILE A 234 -14.09 -3.46 28.90
CA ILE A 234 -13.26 -2.24 28.86
C ILE A 234 -13.44 -1.60 27.48
N LYS A 235 -13.85 -0.32 27.44
CA LYS A 235 -14.05 0.46 26.20
C LYS A 235 -14.92 -0.26 25.14
N GLY A 236 -15.91 -1.05 25.60
CA GLY A 236 -16.87 -1.74 24.71
C GLY A 236 -16.40 -3.08 24.16
N LEU A 237 -15.22 -3.56 24.55
CA LEU A 237 -14.71 -4.90 24.22
C LEU A 237 -14.73 -5.79 25.46
N ARG A 238 -14.86 -7.10 25.26
CA ARG A 238 -14.92 -8.11 26.32
C ARG A 238 -13.57 -8.79 26.50
N TYR A 239 -13.21 -9.01 27.77
CA TYR A 239 -11.92 -9.59 28.17
C TYR A 239 -12.12 -10.65 29.23
N LYS A 240 -11.17 -11.58 29.30
CA LYS A 240 -11.01 -12.54 30.40
C LYS A 240 -9.61 -12.45 30.98
N GLU A 241 -9.42 -12.91 32.20
CA GLU A 241 -8.09 -12.98 32.81
C GLU A 241 -7.19 -13.95 32.03
N MET A 242 -5.93 -13.56 31.85
CA MET A 242 -4.87 -14.39 31.25
C MET A 242 -3.93 -14.94 32.33
N ASP A 243 -3.20 -16.02 31.98
CA ASP A 243 -2.25 -16.65 32.92
C ASP A 243 -0.98 -15.78 33.10
N LEU A 244 -0.66 -14.93 32.15
CA LEU A 244 0.44 -14.01 32.21
C LEU A 244 0.06 -12.69 32.89
N GLN A 245 0.97 -12.14 33.68
CA GLN A 245 0.94 -10.77 34.18
C GLN A 245 2.11 -10.02 33.55
N ILE A 246 1.82 -9.04 32.69
CA ILE A 246 2.84 -8.34 31.90
C ILE A 246 2.93 -6.89 32.35
N ILE A 247 4.13 -6.46 32.72
CA ILE A 247 4.47 -5.06 32.85
C ILE A 247 4.73 -4.55 31.45
N ASP A 248 3.88 -3.66 30.99
CA ASP A 248 4.03 -2.92 29.74
C ASP A 248 4.10 -1.44 30.06
N THR A 249 5.21 -0.80 29.72
CA THR A 249 5.41 0.61 29.96
C THR A 249 5.74 1.34 28.69
N GLY A 250 5.33 2.61 28.61
CA GLY A 250 5.66 3.45 27.47
C GLY A 250 6.02 4.86 27.91
N TYR A 251 7.28 5.26 27.77
CA TYR A 251 7.82 6.58 28.05
C TYR A 251 8.15 7.29 26.75
N GLY A 252 7.50 8.39 26.46
CA GLY A 252 7.69 9.12 25.20
C GLY A 252 8.98 9.94 25.21
N LEU A 253 10.06 9.45 24.60
CA LEU A 253 11.38 10.13 24.58
C LEU A 253 11.28 11.60 24.17
N GLU A 254 10.53 11.92 23.14
CA GLU A 254 10.38 13.29 22.64
C GLU A 254 9.65 14.20 23.64
N ARG A 255 8.72 13.65 24.43
CA ARG A 255 8.05 14.39 25.51
C ARG A 255 9.02 14.72 26.65
N PHE A 256 9.91 13.79 26.98
CA PHE A 256 11.00 14.04 27.94
C PHE A 256 11.95 15.13 27.43
N CYS A 257 12.33 15.06 26.15
CA CYS A 257 13.14 16.10 25.52
C CYS A 257 12.45 17.46 25.56
N TRP A 258 11.15 17.50 25.34
CA TRP A 258 10.39 18.74 25.37
C TRP A 258 10.26 19.32 26.78
N ALA A 259 10.00 18.49 27.78
CA ALA A 259 9.96 18.88 29.18
C ALA A 259 11.32 19.41 29.69
N ALA A 260 12.43 18.88 29.18
CA ALA A 260 13.79 19.36 29.49
C ALA A 260 14.15 20.63 28.71
N ALA A 261 13.75 20.76 27.45
CA ALA A 261 14.07 21.92 26.65
C ALA A 261 13.20 23.14 26.98
N GLY A 262 11.98 22.93 27.48
CA GLY A 262 11.01 23.98 27.79
C GLY A 262 10.67 24.88 26.62
N THR A 263 10.82 24.38 25.39
CA THR A 263 10.52 25.11 24.15
C THR A 263 9.04 25.34 23.96
N PRO A 264 8.62 26.33 23.15
CA PRO A 264 7.20 26.54 22.83
C PRO A 264 6.52 25.29 22.23
N THR A 265 7.22 24.55 21.37
CA THR A 265 6.70 23.34 20.75
C THR A 265 7.70 22.19 20.88
N ILE A 266 7.18 20.95 20.78
CA ILE A 266 8.02 19.75 20.79
C ILE A 266 9.01 19.73 19.61
N TYR A 267 8.64 20.29 18.44
CA TYR A 267 9.47 20.30 17.25
C TYR A 267 10.76 21.12 17.42
N GLU A 268 10.69 22.20 18.19
CA GLU A 268 11.86 23.03 18.51
C GLU A 268 12.80 22.38 19.53
N ALA A 269 12.30 21.41 20.29
CA ALA A 269 13.12 20.59 21.18
C ALA A 269 13.87 19.50 20.44
N ILE A 270 13.19 18.83 19.47
CA ILE A 270 13.70 17.60 18.84
C ILE A 270 14.26 17.79 17.42
N TYR A 271 13.84 18.83 16.68
CA TYR A 271 14.29 19.14 15.31
C TYR A 271 14.76 20.61 15.16
N PRO A 272 15.55 21.15 16.10
CA PRO A 272 15.88 22.59 16.11
C PRO A 272 16.59 23.04 14.83
N GLU A 273 17.49 22.22 14.27
CA GLU A 273 18.25 22.54 13.07
C GLU A 273 17.34 22.59 11.84
N SER A 274 16.47 21.60 11.66
CA SER A 274 15.53 21.55 10.53
C SER A 274 14.49 22.66 10.60
N VAL A 275 13.99 22.99 11.80
CA VAL A 275 13.05 24.10 12.01
C VAL A 275 13.71 25.45 11.68
N ALA A 276 14.93 25.69 12.16
CA ALA A 276 15.67 26.92 11.87
C ALA A 276 15.97 27.06 10.37
N TRP A 277 16.41 25.97 9.73
CA TRP A 277 16.67 25.93 8.29
C TRP A 277 15.42 26.24 7.45
N LEU A 278 14.28 25.62 7.76
CA LEU A 278 13.03 25.88 7.06
C LEU A 278 12.52 27.32 7.28
N LYS A 279 12.61 27.86 8.50
CA LYS A 279 12.30 29.28 8.77
C LYS A 279 13.13 30.22 7.88
N GLN A 280 14.42 29.92 7.71
CA GLN A 280 15.32 30.67 6.85
C GLN A 280 14.94 30.54 5.37
N LEU A 281 14.68 29.32 4.88
CA LEU A 281 14.35 29.04 3.48
C LEU A 281 13.08 29.76 3.01
N CYS A 282 12.05 29.82 3.86
CA CYS A 282 10.78 30.49 3.51
C CYS A 282 10.74 31.96 3.93
N GLY A 283 11.83 32.51 4.52
CA GLY A 283 11.88 33.91 4.97
C GLY A 283 10.87 34.22 6.08
N PHE A 284 10.54 33.23 6.92
CA PHE A 284 9.50 33.34 7.95
C PHE A 284 9.70 34.54 8.88
N ASP A 285 10.93 34.79 9.39
CA ASP A 285 11.21 35.85 10.34
C ASP A 285 10.96 37.24 9.74
N SER A 286 11.30 37.43 8.46
CA SER A 286 11.03 38.66 7.73
C SER A 286 9.53 38.89 7.53
N MET A 287 8.80 37.83 7.19
CA MET A 287 7.35 37.87 7.03
C MET A 287 6.67 38.17 8.36
N ALA A 288 7.03 37.47 9.42
CA ALA A 288 6.48 37.65 10.76
C ALA A 288 6.73 39.08 11.29
N SER A 289 7.94 39.63 11.11
CA SER A 289 8.28 41.01 11.48
C SER A 289 7.43 42.03 10.74
N SER A 290 7.02 41.75 9.50
CA SER A 290 6.16 42.66 8.71
C SER A 290 4.72 42.76 9.21
N LEU A 291 4.27 41.81 10.04
CA LEU A 291 2.88 41.75 10.53
C LEU A 291 2.62 42.72 11.69
N ASN A 292 3.67 43.34 12.28
CA ASN A 292 3.54 44.29 13.40
C ASN A 292 2.64 43.75 14.52
N LEU A 293 2.95 42.56 15.04
CA LEU A 293 2.09 41.85 15.98
C LEU A 293 1.97 42.52 17.36
N GLY A 294 2.85 43.45 17.69
CA GLY A 294 2.88 44.13 19.01
C GLY A 294 3.34 43.24 20.15
N VAL A 295 3.81 42.04 19.87
CA VAL A 295 4.35 41.06 20.84
C VAL A 295 5.56 40.36 20.21
N GLU A 296 6.53 40.01 21.05
CA GLU A 296 7.69 39.21 20.64
C GLU A 296 7.23 37.80 20.18
N MET A 297 7.83 37.29 19.12
CA MET A 297 7.40 36.03 18.49
C MET A 297 7.49 34.85 19.47
N ASP A 298 8.59 34.72 20.23
CA ASP A 298 8.74 33.61 21.19
C ASP A 298 7.69 33.66 22.31
N ALA A 299 7.31 34.85 22.75
CA ALA A 299 6.25 35.03 23.74
C ALA A 299 4.86 34.63 23.15
N LEU A 300 4.60 35.02 21.90
CA LEU A 300 3.38 34.63 21.19
C LEU A 300 3.32 33.09 21.00
N LEU A 301 4.39 32.49 20.54
CA LEU A 301 4.44 31.03 20.31
C LEU A 301 4.33 30.24 21.62
N GLY A 302 4.94 30.71 22.69
CA GLY A 302 4.81 30.14 24.02
C GLY A 302 3.36 30.17 24.52
N GLU A 303 2.66 31.28 24.32
CA GLU A 303 1.26 31.41 24.73
C GLU A 303 0.34 30.58 23.83
N LEU A 304 0.55 30.59 22.50
CA LEU A 304 -0.19 29.71 21.56
C LEU A 304 -0.08 28.23 21.94
N SER A 305 1.10 27.77 22.30
CA SER A 305 1.31 26.34 22.66
C SER A 305 0.67 25.99 24.01
N ARG A 306 0.69 26.92 24.99
CA ARG A 306 -0.06 26.73 26.24
C ARG A 306 -1.55 26.62 25.99
N LEU A 307 -2.10 27.48 25.11
CA LEU A 307 -3.51 27.47 24.75
C LEU A 307 -3.90 26.26 23.91
N ALA A 308 -3.04 25.79 23.01
CA ALA A 308 -3.27 24.60 22.19
C ALA A 308 -3.44 23.33 23.05
N GLY A 309 -2.73 23.23 24.16
CA GLY A 309 -2.92 22.14 25.12
C GLY A 309 -4.30 22.14 25.78
N ILE A 310 -4.87 23.34 25.98
CA ILE A 310 -6.19 23.51 26.62
C ILE A 310 -7.34 23.28 25.64
N LEU A 311 -7.18 23.66 24.37
CA LEU A 311 -8.29 23.70 23.38
C LEU A 311 -8.62 22.36 22.75
N ASN A 312 -7.91 21.33 23.06
CA ASN A 312 -8.08 19.95 22.50
C ASN A 312 -8.44 20.01 21.00
N ILE A 313 -7.42 20.21 20.14
CA ILE A 313 -7.62 20.36 18.68
C ILE A 313 -7.92 18.98 18.08
N ASP A 314 -9.12 18.49 18.30
CA ASP A 314 -9.58 17.23 17.73
C ASP A 314 -9.83 17.37 16.21
N VAL A 315 -9.52 16.29 15.50
CA VAL A 315 -9.80 16.12 14.08
C VAL A 315 -11.31 16.22 13.86
N GLY A 316 -11.77 17.33 13.24
CA GLY A 316 -13.20 17.59 12.98
C GLY A 316 -13.74 18.90 13.51
N THR A 317 -12.95 19.66 14.26
CA THR A 317 -13.32 21.02 14.70
C THR A 317 -13.33 21.98 13.49
N ASP A 318 -14.34 22.82 13.39
CA ASP A 318 -14.37 23.93 12.44
C ASP A 318 -13.12 24.81 12.66
N VAL A 319 -12.26 24.86 11.65
CA VAL A 319 -10.97 25.57 11.70
C VAL A 319 -11.20 27.05 12.01
N GLN A 320 -12.25 27.66 11.49
CA GLN A 320 -12.56 29.05 11.77
C GLN A 320 -12.95 29.24 13.23
N ALA A 321 -13.83 28.40 13.77
CA ALA A 321 -14.23 28.45 15.18
C ALA A 321 -13.03 28.22 16.14
N LEU A 322 -12.04 27.43 15.72
CA LEU A 322 -10.81 27.25 16.47
C LEU A 322 -10.00 28.56 16.53
N TYR A 323 -9.79 29.23 15.39
CA TYR A 323 -9.07 30.49 15.34
C TYR A 323 -9.80 31.62 16.12
N ASP A 324 -11.12 31.64 16.08
CA ASP A 324 -11.92 32.59 16.85
C ASP A 324 -11.69 32.40 18.36
N LYS A 325 -11.71 31.14 18.84
CA LYS A 325 -11.41 30.83 20.25
C LYS A 325 -9.96 31.14 20.64
N LEU A 326 -9.00 30.86 19.74
CA LEU A 326 -7.60 31.20 19.99
C LEU A 326 -7.41 32.71 20.13
N ALA A 327 -8.02 33.51 19.27
CA ALA A 327 -7.98 34.96 19.35
C ALA A 327 -8.60 35.49 20.64
N GLU A 328 -9.76 34.96 21.06
CA GLU A 328 -10.41 35.29 22.32
C GLU A 328 -9.50 35.00 23.52
N ARG A 329 -8.93 33.81 23.60
CA ARG A 329 -8.03 33.41 24.70
C ARG A 329 -6.72 34.20 24.73
N LEU A 330 -6.12 34.51 23.58
CA LEU A 330 -4.96 35.36 23.52
C LEU A 330 -5.24 36.77 24.02
N SER A 331 -6.43 37.31 23.69
CA SER A 331 -6.85 38.62 24.21
C SER A 331 -7.02 38.61 25.73
N GLU A 332 -7.52 37.52 26.33
CA GLU A 332 -7.57 37.34 27.80
C GLU A 332 -6.16 37.36 28.43
N SER A 333 -5.14 36.89 27.72
CA SER A 333 -3.73 36.92 28.11
C SER A 333 -3.04 38.26 27.79
N GLY A 334 -3.76 39.25 27.26
CA GLY A 334 -3.25 40.56 26.90
C GLY A 334 -2.57 40.66 25.53
N ILE A 335 -2.79 39.67 24.65
CA ILE A 335 -2.29 39.63 23.27
C ILE A 335 -3.45 39.78 22.31
N ASP A 336 -3.66 40.99 21.77
CA ASP A 336 -4.75 41.28 20.83
C ASP A 336 -4.30 41.09 19.38
N LEU A 337 -4.70 39.94 18.79
CA LEU A 337 -4.43 39.62 17.40
C LEU A 337 -5.72 39.30 16.65
N SER A 338 -5.84 39.80 15.41
CA SER A 338 -6.91 39.38 14.53
C SER A 338 -6.71 37.93 14.06
N VAL A 339 -7.79 37.25 13.71
CA VAL A 339 -7.77 35.91 13.13
C VAL A 339 -6.88 35.83 11.87
N ASP A 340 -6.87 36.89 11.04
CA ASP A 340 -6.02 36.97 9.86
C ASP A 340 -4.51 37.02 10.23
N GLN A 341 -4.13 37.78 11.23
CA GLN A 341 -2.75 37.82 11.74
C GLN A 341 -2.36 36.44 12.31
N LEU A 342 -3.24 35.82 13.09
CA LEU A 342 -3.01 34.49 13.63
C LEU A 342 -2.80 33.45 12.52
N LYS A 343 -3.65 33.43 11.51
CA LYS A 343 -3.49 32.51 10.36
C LYS A 343 -2.18 32.72 9.63
N ARG A 344 -1.81 33.98 9.36
CA ARG A 344 -0.55 34.31 8.69
C ARG A 344 0.69 33.86 9.45
N VAL A 345 0.63 33.74 10.77
CA VAL A 345 1.73 33.23 11.61
C VAL A 345 1.66 31.72 11.69
N THR A 346 0.49 31.16 12.03
CA THR A 346 0.37 29.73 12.40
C THR A 346 0.34 28.79 11.21
N GLU A 347 -0.21 29.19 10.04
CA GLU A 347 -0.30 28.31 8.86
C GLU A 347 1.10 27.97 8.31
N PRO A 348 2.03 28.93 8.07
CA PRO A 348 3.40 28.59 7.68
C PRO A 348 4.14 27.78 8.74
N LEU A 349 3.99 28.15 10.02
CA LEU A 349 4.62 27.42 11.12
C LEU A 349 4.14 25.99 11.20
N SER A 350 2.84 25.73 10.95
CA SER A 350 2.31 24.37 10.90
C SER A 350 3.05 23.50 9.89
N SER A 351 3.38 24.02 8.72
CA SER A 351 4.17 23.32 7.70
C SER A 351 5.63 23.19 8.10
N ILE A 352 6.24 24.26 8.64
CA ILE A 352 7.62 24.26 9.11
C ILE A 352 7.85 23.21 10.20
N TYR A 353 6.90 22.99 11.09
CA TYR A 353 6.98 21.99 12.15
C TYR A 353 6.62 20.57 11.66
N ALA A 354 5.66 20.44 10.75
CA ALA A 354 5.23 19.12 10.26
C ALA A 354 6.23 18.48 9.28
N ILE A 355 6.95 19.28 8.49
CA ILE A 355 7.92 18.76 7.51
C ILE A 355 9.01 17.92 8.19
N PRO A 356 9.74 18.37 9.22
CA PRO A 356 10.77 17.54 9.87
C PRO A 356 10.20 16.25 10.46
N ASP A 357 9.06 16.30 11.11
CA ASP A 357 8.40 15.12 11.67
C ASP A 357 8.02 14.11 10.60
N HIS A 358 7.38 14.56 9.52
CA HIS A 358 7.02 13.68 8.42
C HIS A 358 8.24 13.14 7.66
N MET A 359 9.30 13.93 7.54
CA MET A 359 10.57 13.47 6.99
C MET A 359 11.23 12.42 7.87
N HIS A 360 11.15 12.57 9.20
CA HIS A 360 11.64 11.56 10.14
C HIS A 360 10.91 10.22 9.95
N ALA A 361 9.57 10.25 9.93
CA ALA A 361 8.77 9.05 9.67
C ALA A 361 9.10 8.43 8.30
N LEU A 362 9.18 9.25 7.27
CA LEU A 362 9.43 8.81 5.91
C LEU A 362 10.84 8.19 5.75
N CYS A 363 11.88 8.84 6.26
CA CYS A 363 13.25 8.33 6.21
C CYS A 363 13.40 7.02 6.99
N ASN A 364 12.75 6.89 8.14
CA ASN A 364 12.72 5.63 8.91
C ASN A 364 12.06 4.50 8.10
N MET A 365 10.88 4.75 7.51
CA MET A 365 10.20 3.73 6.69
C MET A 365 11.05 3.31 5.48
N LEU A 366 11.64 4.26 4.77
CA LEU A 366 12.46 3.99 3.59
C LEU A 366 13.80 3.35 3.98
N GLY A 367 14.37 3.75 5.11
CA GLY A 367 15.57 3.15 5.71
C GLY A 367 15.38 1.66 6.00
N ASP A 368 14.22 1.26 6.51
CA ASP A 368 13.82 -0.14 6.70
C ASP A 368 13.46 -0.86 5.39
N GLY A 369 13.77 -0.27 4.24
CA GLY A 369 13.58 -0.88 2.93
C GLY A 369 12.14 -0.88 2.43
N LEU A 370 11.25 -0.02 2.95
CA LEU A 370 9.91 0.14 2.42
C LEU A 370 9.94 0.83 1.06
N VAL A 371 9.14 0.33 0.12
CA VAL A 371 8.91 0.98 -1.17
C VAL A 371 7.54 1.65 -1.17
N PRO A 372 7.42 2.96 -1.45
CA PRO A 372 6.14 3.63 -1.59
C PRO A 372 5.28 3.00 -2.67
N SER A 373 4.01 2.74 -2.35
CA SER A 373 3.07 2.05 -3.24
C SER A 373 1.63 2.52 -2.99
N ASN A 374 0.66 1.92 -3.66
CA ASN A 374 -0.77 2.25 -3.47
C ASN A 374 -1.47 1.38 -2.41
N ALA A 375 -0.73 0.55 -1.67
CA ALA A 375 -1.30 -0.38 -0.70
C ALA A 375 -0.45 -0.50 0.57
N LYS A 376 -1.10 -0.90 1.68
CA LYS A 376 -0.48 -1.23 2.97
C LYS A 376 0.46 -0.11 3.48
N ALA A 377 1.60 -0.47 4.09
CA ALA A 377 2.60 0.49 4.57
C ALA A 377 3.14 1.42 3.47
N GLY A 378 3.31 0.91 2.24
CA GLY A 378 3.78 1.72 1.10
C GLY A 378 2.84 2.90 0.75
N TYR A 379 1.53 2.74 0.96
CA TYR A 379 0.57 3.84 0.82
C TYR A 379 0.81 4.94 1.87
N LEU A 380 1.13 4.57 3.10
CA LEU A 380 1.40 5.54 4.17
C LEU A 380 2.66 6.36 3.88
N ALA A 381 3.73 5.70 3.42
CA ALA A 381 4.96 6.40 3.00
C ALA A 381 4.68 7.37 1.84
N ARG A 382 3.94 6.92 0.82
CA ARG A 382 3.53 7.79 -0.30
C ARG A 382 2.68 8.98 0.14
N MET A 383 1.75 8.75 1.05
CA MET A 383 0.90 9.81 1.62
C MET A 383 1.76 10.87 2.30
N LEU A 384 2.73 10.47 3.12
CA LEU A 384 3.65 11.41 3.79
C LEU A 384 4.52 12.17 2.79
N ALA A 385 5.11 11.49 1.79
CA ALA A 385 5.92 12.13 0.75
C ALA A 385 5.13 13.23 0.03
N ARG A 386 3.90 12.93 -0.40
CA ARG A 386 3.02 13.90 -1.06
C ARG A 386 2.61 15.05 -0.14
N ARG A 387 2.41 14.76 1.15
CA ARG A 387 2.08 15.77 2.15
C ARG A 387 3.25 16.75 2.36
N VAL A 388 4.47 16.24 2.45
CA VAL A 388 5.68 17.07 2.53
C VAL A 388 5.87 17.90 1.26
N CYS A 389 5.71 17.31 0.06
CA CYS A 389 5.79 18.06 -1.20
C CYS A 389 4.80 19.24 -1.22
N ARG A 390 3.55 19.02 -0.82
CA ARG A 390 2.57 20.10 -0.72
C ARG A 390 2.98 21.17 0.30
N MET A 391 3.37 20.75 1.51
CA MET A 391 3.73 21.69 2.57
C MET A 391 4.92 22.57 2.20
N LYS A 392 5.95 22.02 1.54
CA LYS A 392 7.08 22.81 1.06
C LYS A 392 6.68 23.82 -0.01
N ASP A 393 5.76 23.41 -0.91
CA ASP A 393 5.21 24.30 -1.94
C ASP A 393 4.37 25.42 -1.31
N ASP A 394 3.52 25.10 -0.30
CA ASP A 394 2.68 26.07 0.42
C ASP A 394 3.50 27.16 1.13
N ILE A 395 4.69 26.82 1.66
CA ILE A 395 5.59 27.81 2.30
C ILE A 395 6.63 28.40 1.34
N GLY A 396 6.60 28.06 0.06
CA GLY A 396 7.53 28.56 -0.96
C GLY A 396 8.98 28.10 -0.78
N ALA A 397 9.21 26.97 -0.10
CA ALA A 397 10.55 26.42 0.09
C ALA A 397 11.08 25.77 -1.20
N SER A 398 12.06 26.43 -1.85
CA SER A 398 12.65 25.97 -3.11
C SER A 398 13.72 24.90 -2.88
N VAL A 399 13.32 23.77 -2.26
CA VAL A 399 14.16 22.59 -2.02
C VAL A 399 13.44 21.35 -2.52
N SER A 400 14.18 20.33 -2.95
CA SER A 400 13.62 19.05 -3.33
C SER A 400 13.29 18.18 -2.09
N LEU A 401 12.43 17.19 -2.29
CA LEU A 401 12.14 16.19 -1.24
C LEU A 401 13.40 15.40 -0.85
N ALA A 402 14.30 15.16 -1.80
CA ALA A 402 15.58 14.50 -1.55
C ALA A 402 16.52 15.40 -0.73
N GLU A 403 16.60 16.72 -0.99
CA GLU A 403 17.40 17.65 -0.15
C GLU A 403 16.87 17.73 1.26
N LEU A 404 15.54 17.75 1.46
CA LEU A 404 14.91 17.64 2.78
C LEU A 404 15.32 16.35 3.48
N GLY A 405 15.29 15.21 2.73
CA GLY A 405 15.71 13.91 3.24
C GLY A 405 17.19 13.87 3.62
N ALA A 406 18.07 14.39 2.77
CA ALA A 406 19.50 14.43 3.02
C ALA A 406 19.81 15.24 4.29
N HIS A 407 19.26 16.46 4.41
CA HIS A 407 19.41 17.28 5.62
C HIS A 407 18.91 16.57 6.87
N HIS A 408 17.73 15.93 6.77
CA HIS A 408 17.13 15.25 7.92
C HIS A 408 17.94 14.02 8.37
N MET A 409 18.40 13.19 7.42
CA MET A 409 19.23 12.03 7.72
C MET A 409 20.57 12.42 8.33
N ASP A 410 21.21 13.48 7.83
CA ASP A 410 22.49 13.98 8.34
C ASP A 410 22.37 14.54 9.78
N THR A 411 21.26 15.23 10.09
CA THR A 411 21.11 15.95 11.37
C THR A 411 20.43 15.13 12.47
N HIS A 412 19.50 14.24 12.12
CA HIS A 412 18.59 13.64 13.09
C HIS A 412 18.59 12.11 13.14
N LEU A 413 19.17 11.40 12.14
CA LEU A 413 19.19 9.95 12.09
C LEU A 413 20.59 9.36 12.12
N ASP A 414 20.69 8.13 12.57
CA ASP A 414 21.85 7.27 12.36
C ASP A 414 21.52 6.25 11.28
N MET A 415 22.00 6.49 10.06
CA MET A 415 21.70 5.63 8.92
C MET A 415 22.37 4.25 8.99
N SER A 416 23.32 4.06 9.90
CA SER A 416 23.97 2.76 10.08
C SER A 416 23.06 1.67 10.66
N CYS A 417 21.96 2.07 11.29
CA CYS A 417 20.96 1.15 11.87
C CYS A 417 19.96 0.61 10.83
N PHE A 418 19.97 1.14 9.59
CA PHE A 418 18.99 0.80 8.57
C PHE A 418 19.55 -0.15 7.52
N VAL A 419 18.65 -0.96 6.93
CA VAL A 419 19.02 -1.88 5.82
C VAL A 419 19.32 -1.12 4.53
N GLN A 420 18.64 0.02 4.30
CA GLN A 420 18.81 0.84 3.12
C GLN A 420 19.87 1.93 3.30
N SER A 421 20.68 2.18 2.27
CA SER A 421 21.65 3.27 2.26
C SER A 421 20.97 4.64 2.12
N THR A 422 21.67 5.68 2.57
CA THR A 422 21.26 7.08 2.34
C THR A 422 20.94 7.35 0.86
N GLU A 423 21.84 6.90 -0.06
CA GLU A 423 21.64 7.08 -1.50
C GLU A 423 20.37 6.39 -2.01
N GLY A 424 20.08 5.17 -1.51
CA GLY A 424 18.86 4.44 -1.86
C GLY A 424 17.59 5.16 -1.39
N VAL A 425 17.61 5.72 -0.19
CA VAL A 425 16.50 6.54 0.34
C VAL A 425 16.31 7.79 -0.53
N LEU A 426 17.38 8.53 -0.83
CA LEU A 426 17.31 9.74 -1.65
C LEU A 426 16.75 9.45 -3.03
N ARG A 427 17.17 8.35 -3.65
CA ARG A 427 16.65 7.93 -4.95
C ARG A 427 15.16 7.69 -4.94
N ILE A 428 14.63 7.07 -3.90
CA ILE A 428 13.18 6.84 -3.74
C ILE A 428 12.45 8.17 -3.55
N LEU A 429 12.99 9.11 -2.78
CA LEU A 429 12.42 10.43 -2.57
C LEU A 429 12.34 11.24 -3.87
N GLU A 430 13.41 11.24 -4.69
CA GLU A 430 13.41 11.87 -6.02
C GLU A 430 12.29 11.32 -6.92
N LEU A 431 12.14 9.99 -6.94
CA LEU A 431 11.12 9.34 -7.76
C LEU A 431 9.69 9.67 -7.28
N GLU A 432 9.45 9.71 -5.97
CA GLU A 432 8.13 10.06 -5.44
C GLU A 432 7.79 11.54 -5.64
N GLU A 433 8.75 12.44 -5.55
CA GLU A 433 8.56 13.85 -5.87
C GLU A 433 8.23 14.05 -7.37
N ALA A 434 8.98 13.40 -8.27
CA ALA A 434 8.70 13.44 -9.70
C ALA A 434 7.29 12.91 -10.02
N ARG A 435 6.87 11.81 -9.38
CA ARG A 435 5.53 11.25 -9.50
C ARG A 435 4.44 12.19 -8.96
N TYR A 436 4.74 12.90 -7.88
CA TYR A 436 3.82 13.87 -7.31
C TYR A 436 3.52 15.00 -8.30
N TYR A 437 4.53 15.63 -8.89
CA TYR A 437 4.33 16.70 -9.86
C TYR A 437 3.74 16.19 -11.19
N GLU A 438 4.10 14.98 -11.63
CA GLU A 438 3.45 14.37 -12.80
C GLU A 438 1.96 14.12 -12.56
N MET A 439 1.62 13.66 -11.36
CA MET A 439 0.22 13.45 -10.97
C MET A 439 -0.56 14.78 -10.92
N LEU A 440 0.01 15.85 -10.35
CA LEU A 440 -0.63 17.18 -10.36
C LEU A 440 -0.89 17.65 -11.79
N ARG A 441 0.10 17.56 -12.68
CA ARG A 441 -0.05 17.96 -14.08
C ARG A 441 -1.13 17.15 -14.82
N LYS A 442 -1.23 15.84 -14.61
CA LYS A 442 -2.28 14.99 -15.18
C LYS A 442 -3.62 15.18 -14.47
N GLY A 443 -3.57 15.48 -13.19
CA GLY A 443 -4.73 15.68 -12.33
C GLY A 443 -5.55 16.92 -12.69
N GLU A 444 -4.89 18.00 -13.08
CA GLU A 444 -5.55 19.25 -13.49
C GLU A 444 -6.63 19.01 -14.56
N ALA A 445 -6.31 18.26 -15.60
CA ALA A 445 -7.27 17.94 -16.65
C ALA A 445 -8.45 17.10 -16.16
N ALA A 446 -8.18 16.16 -15.22
CA ALA A 446 -9.23 15.33 -14.63
C ALA A 446 -10.15 16.13 -13.71
N VAL A 447 -9.59 17.00 -12.85
CA VAL A 447 -10.36 17.90 -11.99
C VAL A 447 -11.15 18.88 -12.84
N ARG A 448 -10.54 19.54 -13.81
CA ARG A 448 -11.21 20.43 -14.75
C ARG A 448 -12.41 19.76 -15.44
N THR A 449 -12.28 18.51 -15.83
CA THR A 449 -13.36 17.74 -16.43
C THR A 449 -14.45 17.40 -15.42
N ALA A 450 -14.08 17.05 -14.18
CA ALA A 450 -15.01 16.71 -13.11
C ALA A 450 -15.83 17.93 -12.64
N LEU A 451 -15.23 19.11 -12.67
CA LEU A 451 -15.88 20.38 -12.27
C LEU A 451 -16.79 20.97 -13.34
N LYS A 452 -16.69 20.54 -14.62
CA LYS A 452 -17.53 21.08 -15.72
C LYS A 452 -19.03 20.99 -15.49
N GLY A 453 -19.49 20.08 -14.65
CA GLY A 453 -20.91 19.87 -14.33
C GLY A 453 -21.36 20.49 -13.02
N LEU A 454 -20.48 21.17 -12.27
CA LEU A 454 -20.82 21.79 -10.99
C LEU A 454 -21.34 23.21 -11.17
N PRO A 455 -22.35 23.66 -10.38
CA PRO A 455 -22.77 25.06 -10.30
C PRO A 455 -21.58 25.93 -9.88
N LYS A 456 -21.47 27.13 -10.45
CA LYS A 456 -20.38 28.07 -10.14
C LYS A 456 -20.34 28.57 -8.69
N ASP A 457 -21.45 28.44 -7.98
CA ASP A 457 -21.65 28.79 -6.58
C ASP A 457 -21.53 27.57 -5.63
N ALA A 458 -21.11 26.43 -6.14
CA ALA A 458 -20.88 25.24 -5.32
C ALA A 458 -19.81 25.52 -4.23
N SER A 459 -20.11 25.13 -2.99
CA SER A 459 -19.21 25.25 -1.85
C SER A 459 -18.48 23.95 -1.51
N GLU A 460 -18.96 22.82 -2.03
CA GLU A 460 -18.39 21.51 -1.77
C GLU A 460 -18.24 20.69 -3.06
N VAL A 461 -17.17 19.89 -3.12
CA VAL A 461 -16.99 18.89 -4.18
C VAL A 461 -17.83 17.65 -3.81
N PRO A 462 -18.69 17.14 -4.71
CA PRO A 462 -19.50 15.96 -4.42
C PRO A 462 -18.66 14.73 -4.04
N ASP A 463 -19.05 14.02 -2.99
CA ASP A 463 -18.34 12.84 -2.48
C ASP A 463 -18.03 11.82 -3.58
N LYS A 464 -19.01 11.53 -4.45
CA LYS A 464 -18.82 10.61 -5.58
C LYS A 464 -17.69 11.05 -6.52
N THR A 465 -17.50 12.34 -6.70
CA THR A 465 -16.40 12.90 -7.52
C THR A 465 -15.08 12.75 -6.81
N LEU A 466 -15.03 13.03 -5.50
CA LEU A 466 -13.83 12.84 -4.68
C LEU A 466 -13.42 11.38 -4.64
N PHE A 467 -14.33 10.43 -4.40
CA PHE A 467 -14.06 8.99 -4.45
C PHE A 467 -13.48 8.58 -5.79
N ARG A 468 -14.13 8.97 -6.90
CA ARG A 468 -13.67 8.62 -8.25
C ARG A 468 -12.28 9.15 -8.55
N LEU A 469 -12.00 10.42 -8.25
CA LEU A 469 -10.68 11.03 -8.48
C LEU A 469 -9.60 10.38 -7.61
N SER A 470 -9.96 10.02 -6.38
CA SER A 470 -9.04 9.31 -5.47
C SER A 470 -8.74 7.89 -5.96
N GLU A 471 -9.75 7.10 -6.32
CA GLU A 471 -9.60 5.70 -6.73
C GLU A 471 -8.96 5.57 -8.13
N GLU A 472 -9.41 6.36 -9.12
CA GLU A 472 -8.96 6.22 -10.51
C GLU A 472 -7.68 7.01 -10.82
N ARG A 473 -7.43 8.11 -10.11
CA ARG A 473 -6.33 9.06 -10.42
C ARG A 473 -5.35 9.27 -9.28
N GLY A 474 -5.63 8.72 -8.10
CA GLY A 474 -4.81 8.92 -6.92
C GLY A 474 -4.81 10.36 -6.37
N LEU A 475 -5.79 11.17 -6.79
CA LEU A 475 -5.98 12.54 -6.30
C LEU A 475 -6.76 12.50 -5.00
N ASN A 476 -6.10 12.76 -3.88
CA ASN A 476 -6.82 12.86 -2.62
C ASN A 476 -7.77 14.08 -2.60
N PRO A 477 -8.75 14.13 -1.69
CA PRO A 477 -9.73 15.23 -1.63
C PRO A 477 -9.10 16.61 -1.51
N GLU A 478 -8.09 16.77 -0.69
CA GLU A 478 -7.40 18.04 -0.45
C GLU A 478 -6.67 18.54 -1.71
N MET A 479 -6.02 17.63 -2.45
CA MET A 479 -5.39 17.94 -3.72
C MET A 479 -6.42 18.33 -4.79
N THR A 480 -7.57 17.65 -4.81
CA THR A 480 -8.66 17.99 -5.71
C THR A 480 -9.13 19.42 -5.48
N VAL A 481 -9.27 19.84 -4.21
CA VAL A 481 -9.65 21.21 -3.83
C VAL A 481 -8.53 22.21 -4.14
N SER A 482 -7.26 21.86 -3.91
CA SER A 482 -6.11 22.72 -4.26
C SER A 482 -6.08 23.01 -5.76
N ILE A 483 -6.15 21.98 -6.60
CA ILE A 483 -6.22 22.12 -8.05
C ILE A 483 -7.47 22.91 -8.48
N ALA A 484 -8.62 22.69 -7.81
CA ALA A 484 -9.84 23.42 -8.11
C ALA A 484 -9.68 24.93 -7.86
N ARG A 485 -8.97 25.32 -6.79
CA ARG A 485 -8.66 26.73 -6.49
C ARG A 485 -7.77 27.36 -7.57
N GLU A 486 -6.73 26.66 -8.00
CA GLU A 486 -5.89 27.11 -9.14
C GLU A 486 -6.69 27.28 -10.43
N LEU A 487 -7.79 26.53 -10.59
CA LEU A 487 -8.73 26.64 -11.69
C LEU A 487 -9.79 27.73 -11.50
N GLY A 488 -9.70 28.53 -10.42
CA GLY A 488 -10.61 29.66 -10.11
C GLY A 488 -11.89 29.25 -9.35
N TRP A 489 -11.85 28.14 -8.61
CA TRP A 489 -12.94 27.70 -7.74
C TRP A 489 -12.57 27.92 -6.26
N ASP A 490 -12.44 29.20 -5.86
CA ASP A 490 -11.89 29.58 -4.54
C ASP A 490 -12.70 29.12 -3.34
N ASN A 491 -14.02 28.90 -3.51
CA ASN A 491 -14.93 28.53 -2.42
C ASN A 491 -15.16 27.01 -2.26
N LEU A 492 -14.58 26.17 -3.10
CA LEU A 492 -14.77 24.72 -2.99
C LEU A 492 -14.02 24.15 -1.79
N SER A 493 -14.68 23.26 -1.07
CA SER A 493 -14.16 22.54 0.09
C SER A 493 -14.51 21.06 0.03
N VAL A 494 -13.92 20.28 0.92
CA VAL A 494 -14.30 18.89 1.20
C VAL A 494 -15.29 18.89 2.33
N ARG A 495 -16.36 18.13 2.20
CA ARG A 495 -17.38 17.97 3.26
C ARG A 495 -16.74 17.49 4.57
N VAL A 496 -17.16 18.07 5.68
CA VAL A 496 -16.77 17.60 7.02
C VAL A 496 -17.20 16.14 7.20
N GLY A 497 -16.29 15.27 7.67
CA GLY A 497 -16.54 13.84 7.86
C GLY A 497 -16.19 12.95 6.65
N PHE A 498 -15.88 13.49 5.47
CA PHE A 498 -15.51 12.68 4.29
C PHE A 498 -14.30 11.75 4.56
N ALA A 499 -13.30 12.21 5.31
CA ALA A 499 -12.14 11.40 5.66
C ALA A 499 -12.51 10.16 6.51
N ALA A 500 -13.47 10.33 7.44
CA ALA A 500 -13.99 9.22 8.25
C ALA A 500 -14.75 8.20 7.39
N ASP A 501 -15.56 8.67 6.44
CA ASP A 501 -16.30 7.80 5.51
C ASP A 501 -15.33 7.02 4.58
N MET A 502 -14.26 7.66 4.12
CA MET A 502 -13.18 7.01 3.36
C MET A 502 -12.49 5.91 4.18
N ALA A 503 -12.13 6.20 5.43
CA ALA A 503 -11.50 5.24 6.31
C ALA A 503 -12.41 4.05 6.60
N ALA A 504 -13.69 4.28 6.89
CA ALA A 504 -14.70 3.24 7.12
C ALA A 504 -14.89 2.35 5.88
N ARG A 505 -14.97 2.95 4.69
CA ARG A 505 -15.08 2.22 3.41
C ARG A 505 -13.85 1.34 3.16
N ASN A 506 -12.64 1.86 3.36
CA ASN A 506 -11.39 1.11 3.20
C ASN A 506 -11.31 -0.05 4.19
N ALA A 507 -11.71 0.14 5.45
CA ALA A 507 -11.77 -0.92 6.46
C ALA A 507 -12.77 -2.03 6.08
N LEU A 508 -13.94 -1.68 5.52
CA LEU A 508 -14.91 -2.65 5.02
C LEU A 508 -14.36 -3.46 3.83
N MET A 509 -13.68 -2.81 2.89
CA MET A 509 -13.05 -3.48 1.75
C MET A 509 -11.95 -4.45 2.20
N THR A 510 -11.14 -4.05 3.18
CA THR A 510 -10.10 -4.90 3.77
C THR A 510 -10.69 -6.11 4.48
N LYS A 511 -11.76 -5.93 5.29
CA LYS A 511 -12.47 -7.03 5.95
C LYS A 511 -13.12 -7.98 4.93
N ALA A 512 -13.72 -7.46 3.86
CA ALA A 512 -14.31 -8.27 2.80
C ALA A 512 -13.25 -9.11 2.06
N ALA A 513 -12.09 -8.51 1.76
CA ALA A 513 -10.97 -9.20 1.13
C ALA A 513 -10.35 -10.27 2.06
N ALA A 514 -10.27 -10.02 3.36
CA ALA A 514 -9.80 -10.99 4.35
C ALA A 514 -10.79 -12.18 4.49
N LYS A 515 -12.10 -11.90 4.45
CA LYS A 515 -13.13 -12.94 4.51
C LYS A 515 -13.17 -13.81 3.25
N SER A 516 -12.87 -13.26 2.08
CA SER A 516 -12.79 -14.02 0.83
C SER A 516 -11.53 -14.91 0.73
N ARG A 517 -10.50 -14.65 1.53
CA ARG A 517 -9.25 -15.45 1.58
C ARG A 517 -9.31 -16.62 2.55
N LYS A 518 -10.25 -16.66 3.49
CA LYS A 518 -10.51 -17.85 4.32
C LYS A 518 -11.32 -18.82 3.46
N GLY A 519 -10.62 -19.75 2.77
CA GLY A 519 -11.25 -20.92 2.16
C GLY A 519 -12.10 -21.65 3.22
N GLN A 520 -13.23 -22.18 2.83
CA GLN A 520 -14.04 -23.05 3.71
C GLN A 520 -13.18 -24.27 4.08
N SER A 521 -13.10 -24.59 5.38
CA SER A 521 -12.51 -25.86 5.83
C SER A 521 -13.20 -27.03 5.14
N VAL A 522 -12.42 -27.96 4.66
CA VAL A 522 -12.94 -29.16 3.94
C VAL A 522 -13.52 -30.16 4.93
N LEU A 523 -12.97 -30.20 6.14
CA LEU A 523 -13.36 -31.14 7.18
C LEU A 523 -13.46 -30.42 8.54
N ASP A 524 -14.28 -30.95 9.44
CA ASP A 524 -14.24 -30.59 10.86
C ASP A 524 -13.08 -31.34 11.52
N VAL A 525 -11.88 -30.72 11.49
CA VAL A 525 -10.62 -31.32 11.97
C VAL A 525 -10.38 -31.12 13.48
N ILE A 526 -11.24 -30.41 14.19
CA ILE A 526 -11.06 -30.03 15.61
C ILE A 526 -10.87 -31.26 16.52
N SER A 527 -11.47 -32.40 16.17
CA SER A 527 -11.39 -33.64 16.94
C SER A 527 -10.40 -34.67 16.35
N MET A 528 -9.69 -34.34 15.28
CA MET A 528 -8.77 -35.28 14.62
C MET A 528 -7.36 -35.16 15.19
N PRO A 529 -6.61 -36.29 15.30
CA PRO A 529 -5.19 -36.22 15.67
C PRO A 529 -4.37 -35.57 14.56
N SER A 530 -3.30 -34.84 14.94
CA SER A 530 -2.36 -34.27 13.99
C SER A 530 -1.69 -35.36 13.17
N THR A 531 -1.49 -35.11 11.87
CA THR A 531 -0.79 -36.02 10.96
C THR A 531 0.72 -35.86 11.16
N SER A 532 1.47 -37.00 11.29
CA SER A 532 2.93 -36.96 11.26
C SER A 532 3.45 -36.60 9.87
N THR A 533 4.35 -35.61 9.79
CA THR A 533 4.84 -35.04 8.54
C THR A 533 6.28 -35.46 8.25
N ASP A 534 6.47 -36.63 7.60
CA ASP A 534 7.77 -37.24 7.41
C ASP A 534 8.55 -36.67 6.19
N TYR A 535 7.93 -35.84 5.38
CA TYR A 535 8.55 -35.19 4.19
C TYR A 535 9.67 -34.19 4.54
N TYR A 536 9.85 -33.81 5.79
CA TYR A 536 10.96 -32.94 6.20
C TYR A 536 12.23 -33.76 6.55
N ASP A 537 12.08 -35.01 6.95
CA ASP A 537 13.19 -35.88 7.32
C ASP A 537 13.99 -36.31 6.08
N ASP A 538 13.29 -36.64 5.00
CA ASP A 538 13.86 -36.93 3.68
C ASP A 538 12.93 -36.41 2.59
N THR A 539 13.28 -35.27 1.98
CA THR A 539 12.49 -34.66 0.90
C THR A 539 12.47 -35.49 -0.40
N THR A 540 13.36 -36.47 -0.53
CA THR A 540 13.49 -37.35 -1.70
C THR A 540 12.73 -38.68 -1.55
N ALA A 541 12.30 -39.01 -0.33
CA ALA A 541 11.49 -40.19 -0.07
C ALA A 541 10.11 -40.07 -0.75
N THR A 542 9.73 -41.12 -1.47
CA THR A 542 8.48 -41.10 -2.27
C THR A 542 7.51 -42.22 -1.85
N GLU A 543 7.97 -43.26 -1.21
CA GLU A 543 7.15 -44.42 -0.82
C GLU A 543 7.02 -44.51 0.69
N PHE A 544 5.82 -44.74 1.20
CA PHE A 544 5.58 -44.87 2.63
C PHE A 544 4.38 -45.79 2.91
N THR A 545 4.23 -46.21 4.16
CA THR A 545 3.07 -46.93 4.68
C THR A 545 2.43 -46.09 5.78
N ALA A 546 1.08 -46.05 5.80
CA ALA A 546 0.30 -45.29 6.76
C ALA A 546 -1.01 -45.99 7.08
N GLU A 547 -1.76 -45.47 8.03
CA GLU A 547 -3.14 -45.86 8.31
C GLU A 547 -4.11 -44.79 7.87
N VAL A 548 -5.18 -45.16 7.13
CA VAL A 548 -6.31 -44.29 6.84
C VAL A 548 -7.14 -44.13 8.10
N LEU A 549 -7.14 -42.97 8.66
CA LEU A 549 -7.91 -42.64 9.87
C LEU A 549 -9.33 -42.14 9.55
N HIS A 550 -9.47 -41.38 8.47
CA HIS A 550 -10.76 -40.84 8.02
C HIS A 550 -10.83 -40.82 6.48
N CYS A 551 -12.03 -41.05 5.95
CA CYS A 551 -12.32 -40.91 4.54
C CYS A 551 -13.78 -40.42 4.40
N ASN A 552 -13.94 -39.17 3.95
CA ASN A 552 -15.24 -38.53 3.81
C ASN A 552 -15.48 -38.08 2.38
N PRO A 553 -16.71 -38.22 1.84
CA PRO A 553 -17.06 -37.65 0.54
C PRO A 553 -17.03 -36.12 0.61
N LEU A 554 -16.52 -35.48 -0.42
CA LEU A 554 -16.57 -34.03 -0.58
C LEU A 554 -17.99 -33.59 -0.98
N PRO A 555 -18.49 -32.44 -0.49
CA PRO A 555 -19.76 -31.87 -0.94
C PRO A 555 -19.74 -31.60 -2.47
N GLU A 556 -20.87 -31.84 -3.17
CA GLU A 556 -21.01 -31.68 -4.64
C GLU A 556 -20.55 -30.32 -5.21
N LYS A 557 -20.41 -29.28 -4.39
CA LYS A 557 -19.92 -27.94 -4.76
C LYS A 557 -18.60 -27.57 -4.07
N ALA A 558 -17.94 -28.51 -3.46
CA ALA A 558 -16.70 -28.22 -2.71
C ALA A 558 -15.54 -27.82 -3.63
N THR A 559 -15.50 -28.32 -4.86
CA THR A 559 -14.46 -28.01 -5.86
C THR A 559 -14.35 -26.50 -6.14
N ASP A 560 -15.48 -25.80 -6.27
CA ASP A 560 -15.51 -24.34 -6.47
C ASP A 560 -15.15 -23.56 -5.18
N SER A 561 -15.47 -24.13 -3.99
CA SER A 561 -15.24 -23.47 -2.69
C SER A 561 -13.88 -23.75 -2.09
N ILE A 562 -13.26 -24.88 -2.43
CA ILE A 562 -11.93 -25.31 -1.97
C ILE A 562 -10.81 -24.55 -2.70
N GLY A 563 -11.11 -24.02 -3.92
CA GLY A 563 -10.12 -23.30 -4.73
C GLY A 563 -8.96 -24.21 -5.14
N LEU A 564 -9.25 -25.36 -5.72
CA LEU A 564 -8.25 -26.28 -6.25
C LEU A 564 -7.24 -25.59 -7.15
N SER A 565 -5.99 -26.00 -7.08
CA SER A 565 -4.98 -25.55 -8.03
C SER A 565 -5.41 -25.84 -9.47
N PRO A 566 -5.24 -24.91 -10.43
CA PRO A 566 -5.43 -25.19 -11.86
C PRO A 566 -4.58 -26.37 -12.40
N GLU A 567 -3.57 -26.78 -11.61
CA GLU A 567 -2.69 -27.90 -11.91
C GLU A 567 -3.12 -29.22 -11.23
N ALA A 568 -4.28 -29.26 -10.57
CA ALA A 568 -4.83 -30.44 -9.87
C ALA A 568 -5.28 -31.50 -10.88
N GLY A 569 -4.89 -31.83 -11.91
CA GLY A 569 -5.06 -32.90 -12.89
C GLY A 569 -6.38 -33.69 -12.91
N GLY A 570 -7.34 -33.41 -12.02
CA GLY A 570 -8.64 -34.06 -11.89
C GLY A 570 -9.54 -33.41 -10.83
N GLU A 571 -10.79 -33.91 -10.73
CA GLU A 571 -11.76 -33.47 -9.71
C GLU A 571 -11.78 -34.48 -8.55
N PRO A 572 -11.37 -34.07 -7.34
CA PRO A 572 -11.42 -34.95 -6.17
C PRO A 572 -12.89 -35.16 -5.72
N THR A 573 -13.16 -36.36 -5.25
CA THR A 573 -14.48 -36.76 -4.72
C THR A 573 -14.47 -37.04 -3.22
N HIS A 574 -13.29 -37.31 -2.65
CA HIS A 574 -13.12 -37.65 -1.24
C HIS A 574 -11.95 -36.93 -0.60
N ALA A 575 -12.06 -36.74 0.71
CA ALA A 575 -11.01 -36.24 1.57
C ALA A 575 -10.53 -37.40 2.48
N VAL A 576 -9.26 -37.73 2.41
CA VAL A 576 -8.62 -38.81 3.16
C VAL A 576 -7.61 -38.25 4.15
N VAL A 577 -7.68 -38.67 5.41
CA VAL A 577 -6.74 -38.31 6.47
C VAL A 577 -5.95 -39.57 6.88
N LEU A 578 -4.63 -39.43 6.96
CA LEU A 578 -3.70 -40.45 7.35
C LEU A 578 -3.07 -40.13 8.72
N ASP A 579 -2.57 -41.13 9.42
CA ASP A 579 -1.78 -40.96 10.65
C ASP A 579 -0.41 -40.32 10.38
N ARG A 580 0.18 -40.58 9.21
CA ARG A 580 1.45 -40.04 8.74
C ARG A 580 1.47 -39.91 7.23
N THR A 581 2.31 -38.99 6.70
CA THR A 581 2.40 -38.80 5.26
C THR A 581 3.76 -38.26 4.79
N LEU A 582 4.16 -38.65 3.56
CA LEU A 582 5.23 -38.00 2.79
C LEU A 582 4.68 -36.94 1.82
N PHE A 583 3.37 -36.79 1.64
CA PHE A 583 2.80 -35.76 0.78
C PHE A 583 2.92 -34.39 1.44
N TYR A 584 3.60 -33.45 0.77
CA TYR A 584 3.67 -32.06 1.20
C TYR A 584 2.34 -31.34 0.94
N PRO A 585 1.72 -30.73 1.93
CA PRO A 585 0.50 -29.96 1.74
C PRO A 585 0.79 -28.58 1.14
N GLU A 586 -0.16 -28.01 0.40
CA GLU A 586 -0.04 -26.65 -0.10
C GLU A 586 0.29 -25.68 1.05
N GLY A 587 1.42 -24.96 0.92
CA GLY A 587 1.88 -24.04 1.94
C GLY A 587 3.00 -23.13 1.45
N GLY A 588 3.10 -21.89 1.99
CA GLY A 588 4.14 -20.94 1.61
C GLY A 588 4.19 -20.61 0.10
N GLY A 589 3.05 -20.80 -0.59
CA GLY A 589 2.92 -20.63 -2.04
C GLY A 589 3.47 -21.80 -2.88
N GLN A 590 3.96 -22.88 -2.26
CA GLN A 590 4.24 -24.13 -2.95
C GLN A 590 2.96 -24.95 -3.03
N LEU A 591 2.64 -25.45 -4.22
CA LEU A 591 1.47 -26.33 -4.42
C LEU A 591 1.66 -27.67 -3.70
N GLY A 592 0.53 -28.29 -3.36
CA GLY A 592 0.51 -29.62 -2.77
C GLY A 592 1.01 -30.72 -3.70
N ASP A 593 1.55 -31.77 -3.11
CA ASP A 593 1.96 -32.94 -3.83
C ASP A 593 0.78 -33.73 -4.36
N GLN A 594 1.07 -34.49 -5.40
CA GLN A 594 0.19 -35.46 -6.05
C GLN A 594 0.83 -36.85 -6.02
N GLY A 595 0.02 -37.89 -6.27
CA GLY A 595 0.52 -39.23 -6.30
C GLY A 595 -0.61 -40.24 -6.17
N THR A 596 -0.33 -41.38 -5.49
CA THR A 596 -1.31 -42.46 -5.33
C THR A 596 -1.32 -43.01 -3.91
N LEU A 597 -2.50 -43.43 -3.45
CA LEU A 597 -2.68 -44.25 -2.27
C LEU A 597 -3.22 -45.64 -2.68
N SER A 598 -2.65 -46.72 -2.13
CA SER A 598 -2.99 -48.07 -2.53
C SER A 598 -3.35 -48.94 -1.32
N GLN A 599 -4.46 -49.67 -1.45
CA GLN A 599 -4.92 -50.56 -0.41
C GLN A 599 -5.59 -51.78 -1.03
N ASN A 600 -5.26 -53.01 -0.56
CA ASN A 600 -5.87 -54.27 -1.00
C ASN A 600 -5.83 -54.51 -2.54
N GLY A 601 -4.79 -53.99 -3.21
CA GLY A 601 -4.64 -54.11 -4.67
C GLY A 601 -5.44 -53.08 -5.49
N SER A 602 -6.13 -52.12 -4.84
CA SER A 602 -6.79 -51.00 -5.48
C SER A 602 -5.93 -49.73 -5.22
N SER A 603 -5.83 -48.87 -6.21
CA SER A 603 -5.08 -47.59 -6.12
C SER A 603 -6.01 -46.43 -6.45
N VAL A 604 -5.91 -45.33 -5.67
CA VAL A 604 -6.62 -44.10 -5.87
C VAL A 604 -5.63 -42.95 -6.11
N ALA A 605 -6.01 -42.02 -6.99
CA ALA A 605 -5.16 -40.85 -7.25
C ALA A 605 -5.36 -39.76 -6.19
N VAL A 606 -4.25 -39.16 -5.75
CA VAL A 606 -4.24 -37.94 -4.92
C VAL A 606 -4.00 -36.74 -5.82
N PHE A 607 -5.00 -35.88 -5.97
CA PHE A 607 -4.95 -34.73 -6.86
C PHE A 607 -4.41 -33.47 -6.20
N ASP A 608 -4.53 -33.36 -4.87
CA ASP A 608 -4.03 -32.21 -4.09
C ASP A 608 -3.87 -32.63 -2.61
N THR A 609 -3.01 -31.95 -1.91
CA THR A 609 -2.73 -32.18 -0.48
C THR A 609 -2.78 -30.84 0.27
N ARG A 610 -3.51 -30.79 1.40
CA ARG A 610 -3.74 -29.55 2.16
C ARG A 610 -3.56 -29.76 3.65
N ALA A 611 -3.16 -28.69 4.35
CA ALA A 611 -3.07 -28.67 5.79
C ALA A 611 -4.24 -27.92 6.42
N GLU A 612 -4.94 -28.54 7.38
CA GLU A 612 -6.01 -27.92 8.15
C GLU A 612 -5.80 -28.24 9.64
N GLY A 613 -5.49 -27.23 10.47
CA GLY A 613 -5.37 -27.40 11.92
C GLY A 613 -4.36 -28.45 12.39
N GLY A 614 -3.27 -28.69 11.66
CA GLY A 614 -2.28 -29.72 11.95
C GLY A 614 -2.61 -31.10 11.36
N VAL A 615 -3.76 -31.25 10.70
CA VAL A 615 -4.16 -32.45 9.96
C VAL A 615 -3.87 -32.28 8.49
N ILE A 616 -3.26 -33.30 7.85
CA ILE A 616 -3.01 -33.29 6.41
C ILE A 616 -4.13 -34.05 5.70
N VAL A 617 -4.80 -33.33 4.79
CA VAL A 617 -5.93 -33.84 4.02
C VAL A 617 -5.48 -34.14 2.59
N HIS A 618 -5.66 -35.39 2.15
CA HIS A 618 -5.37 -35.87 0.79
C HIS A 618 -6.68 -35.89 0.00
N LEU A 619 -6.75 -35.12 -1.10
CA LEU A 619 -7.93 -35.04 -1.97
C LEU A 619 -7.86 -36.12 -3.07
N THR A 620 -8.75 -37.13 -3.02
CA THR A 620 -8.70 -38.32 -3.87
C THR A 620 -9.88 -38.44 -4.82
N ASP A 621 -9.70 -39.18 -5.93
CA ASP A 621 -10.73 -39.51 -6.91
C ASP A 621 -11.77 -40.52 -6.41
N SER A 622 -11.41 -41.33 -5.41
CA SER A 622 -12.23 -42.44 -4.92
C SER A 622 -12.02 -42.65 -3.43
N PRO A 623 -12.97 -43.28 -2.72
CA PRO A 623 -12.84 -43.55 -1.29
C PRO A 623 -11.78 -44.65 -1.02
N LEU A 624 -11.17 -44.53 0.17
CA LEU A 624 -10.32 -45.55 0.75
C LEU A 624 -10.94 -46.10 2.05
N PRO A 625 -10.99 -47.44 2.24
CA PRO A 625 -11.36 -48.00 3.53
C PRO A 625 -10.37 -47.61 4.64
N LEU A 626 -10.86 -47.56 5.90
CA LEU A 626 -9.99 -47.36 7.07
C LEU A 626 -8.99 -48.52 7.23
N GLY A 627 -7.79 -48.21 7.71
CA GLY A 627 -6.72 -49.17 7.96
C GLY A 627 -5.48 -49.00 7.11
N PRO A 628 -4.59 -49.98 7.07
CA PRO A 628 -3.28 -49.87 6.43
C PRO A 628 -3.33 -49.58 4.95
N THR A 629 -2.57 -48.58 4.52
CA THR A 629 -2.42 -48.16 3.11
C THR A 629 -0.93 -47.94 2.79
N SER A 630 -0.59 -47.98 1.51
CA SER A 630 0.71 -47.49 1.01
C SER A 630 0.53 -46.25 0.15
N GLY A 631 1.42 -45.27 0.30
CA GLY A 631 1.41 -44.06 -0.50
C GLY A 631 2.65 -43.94 -1.37
N VAL A 632 2.47 -43.39 -2.58
CA VAL A 632 3.56 -43.07 -3.51
C VAL A 632 3.40 -41.64 -3.99
N VAL A 633 4.36 -40.78 -3.71
CA VAL A 633 4.41 -39.41 -4.16
C VAL A 633 4.90 -39.33 -5.61
N ASP A 634 4.27 -38.50 -6.43
CA ASP A 634 4.79 -38.19 -7.79
C ASP A 634 6.12 -37.43 -7.68
N TRP A 635 7.23 -38.15 -7.84
CA TRP A 635 8.56 -37.57 -7.77
C TRP A 635 8.83 -36.53 -8.85
N GLY A 636 8.33 -36.73 -10.06
CA GLY A 636 8.54 -35.77 -11.15
C GLY A 636 7.97 -34.40 -10.78
N ARG A 637 6.74 -34.41 -10.25
CA ARG A 637 6.09 -33.19 -9.75
C ARG A 637 6.79 -32.61 -8.50
N ARG A 638 7.07 -33.45 -7.50
CA ARG A 638 7.75 -33.03 -6.25
C ARG A 638 9.08 -32.33 -6.57
N LYS A 639 9.90 -32.99 -7.39
CA LYS A 639 11.21 -32.43 -7.80
C LYS A 639 11.03 -31.10 -8.50
N GLN A 640 10.11 -30.97 -9.44
CA GLN A 640 9.88 -29.73 -10.16
C GLN A 640 9.38 -28.59 -9.23
N LEU A 641 8.57 -28.91 -8.22
CA LEU A 641 8.17 -27.95 -7.19
C LEU A 641 9.36 -27.51 -6.33
N MET A 642 10.27 -28.43 -5.99
CA MET A 642 11.52 -28.14 -5.28
C MET A 642 12.47 -27.28 -6.12
N ASP A 643 12.63 -27.60 -7.43
CA ASP A 643 13.40 -26.80 -8.38
C ASP A 643 12.90 -25.34 -8.38
N HIS A 644 11.60 -25.14 -8.54
CA HIS A 644 10.98 -23.84 -8.55
C HIS A 644 11.05 -23.13 -7.19
N HIS A 645 10.89 -23.86 -6.08
CA HIS A 645 10.93 -23.23 -4.75
C HIS A 645 12.32 -22.73 -4.41
N THR A 646 13.33 -23.56 -4.63
CA THR A 646 14.74 -23.19 -4.40
C THR A 646 15.16 -22.07 -5.36
N ALA A 647 14.73 -22.13 -6.63
CA ALA A 647 14.94 -21.04 -7.60
C ALA A 647 14.35 -19.71 -7.14
N VAL A 648 13.16 -19.69 -6.52
CA VAL A 648 12.54 -18.46 -5.99
C VAL A 648 13.39 -17.82 -4.89
N HIS A 649 13.97 -18.62 -3.98
CA HIS A 649 14.91 -18.11 -2.98
C HIS A 649 16.16 -17.51 -3.63
N ILE A 650 16.77 -18.23 -4.57
CA ILE A 650 17.98 -17.78 -5.27
C ILE A 650 17.69 -16.48 -6.04
N VAL A 651 16.60 -16.40 -6.81
CA VAL A 651 16.22 -15.19 -7.55
C VAL A 651 15.88 -14.02 -6.61
N GLY A 652 15.25 -14.28 -5.48
CA GLY A 652 14.96 -13.26 -4.47
C GLY A 652 16.24 -12.64 -3.89
N GLY A 653 17.22 -13.46 -3.54
CA GLY A 653 18.55 -13.02 -3.10
C GLY A 653 19.31 -12.28 -4.20
N SER A 654 19.34 -12.82 -5.44
CA SER A 654 19.97 -12.16 -6.59
C SER A 654 19.35 -10.79 -6.89
N ALA A 655 18.03 -10.69 -6.83
CA ALA A 655 17.34 -9.41 -7.03
C ALA A 655 17.72 -8.41 -5.94
N ARG A 656 17.91 -8.86 -4.69
CA ARG A 656 18.35 -8.00 -3.58
C ARG A 656 19.78 -7.52 -3.76
N GLU A 657 20.69 -8.39 -4.20
CA GLU A 657 22.07 -8.00 -4.52
C GLU A 657 22.15 -7.01 -5.70
N VAL A 658 21.39 -7.22 -6.77
CA VAL A 658 21.45 -6.41 -7.99
C VAL A 658 20.70 -5.07 -7.84
N LEU A 659 19.55 -5.06 -7.16
CA LEU A 659 18.64 -3.91 -7.12
C LEU A 659 18.69 -3.14 -5.79
N GLY A 660 19.16 -3.80 -4.72
CA GLY A 660 19.28 -3.22 -3.40
C GLY A 660 18.37 -3.84 -2.33
N PRO A 661 18.62 -3.49 -1.06
CA PRO A 661 17.99 -4.15 0.10
C PRO A 661 16.48 -3.86 0.26
N HIS A 662 15.92 -2.92 -0.50
CA HIS A 662 14.47 -2.67 -0.55
C HIS A 662 13.67 -3.79 -1.23
N ILE A 663 14.34 -4.81 -1.77
CA ILE A 663 13.69 -5.96 -2.39
C ILE A 663 13.16 -6.90 -1.32
N TRP A 664 11.83 -7.04 -1.27
CA TRP A 664 11.12 -7.97 -0.41
C TRP A 664 10.12 -8.78 -1.20
N GLN A 665 9.86 -9.99 -0.74
CA GLN A 665 8.82 -10.82 -1.33
C GLN A 665 7.43 -10.25 -0.98
N ALA A 666 6.74 -9.71 -1.97
CA ALA A 666 5.34 -9.26 -1.85
C ALA A 666 4.35 -10.42 -2.03
N GLY A 667 4.79 -11.52 -2.64
CA GLY A 667 4.03 -12.74 -2.85
C GLY A 667 4.79 -13.74 -3.70
N SER A 668 4.42 -15.02 -3.61
CA SER A 668 5.01 -16.07 -4.44
C SER A 668 4.02 -17.20 -4.70
N ASN A 669 4.27 -17.94 -5.77
CA ASN A 669 3.58 -19.19 -6.08
C ASN A 669 4.56 -20.12 -6.82
N LYS A 670 4.66 -21.37 -6.40
CA LYS A 670 5.57 -22.37 -6.95
C LYS A 670 4.72 -23.52 -7.47
N GLY A 671 4.39 -23.47 -8.77
CA GLY A 671 3.69 -24.52 -9.51
C GLY A 671 4.65 -25.46 -10.22
N ALA A 672 4.11 -26.51 -10.85
CA ALA A 672 4.94 -27.43 -11.63
C ALA A 672 5.34 -26.87 -13.00
N ARG A 673 4.58 -25.91 -13.55
CA ARG A 673 4.88 -25.33 -14.87
C ARG A 673 5.82 -24.13 -14.80
N TYR A 674 5.69 -23.28 -13.79
CA TYR A 674 6.51 -22.11 -13.52
C TYR A 674 6.34 -21.66 -12.08
N ALA A 675 7.31 -20.94 -11.58
CA ALA A 675 7.20 -20.21 -10.34
C ALA A 675 6.92 -18.72 -10.60
N ARG A 676 6.28 -18.08 -9.63
CA ARG A 676 6.02 -16.65 -9.60
C ARG A 676 6.62 -16.07 -8.32
N LEU A 677 7.39 -15.01 -8.48
CA LEU A 677 7.91 -14.20 -7.40
C LEU A 677 7.50 -12.74 -7.62
N ASP A 678 6.77 -12.18 -6.70
CA ASP A 678 6.41 -10.77 -6.67
C ASP A 678 7.37 -10.06 -5.70
N ILE A 679 8.14 -9.08 -6.18
CA ILE A 679 9.12 -8.34 -5.41
C ILE A 679 8.74 -6.87 -5.29
N THR A 680 9.08 -6.25 -4.16
CA THR A 680 8.95 -4.79 -4.02
C THR A 680 10.03 -4.10 -4.83
N HIS A 681 9.66 -3.14 -5.68
CA HIS A 681 10.61 -2.28 -6.39
C HIS A 681 9.95 -0.98 -6.83
N HIS A 682 10.69 0.11 -6.74
CA HIS A 682 10.18 1.46 -6.99
C HIS A 682 9.97 1.82 -8.47
N SER A 683 10.48 1.03 -9.42
CA SER A 683 10.39 1.27 -10.87
C SER A 683 10.19 -0.03 -11.63
N ARG A 684 9.89 0.07 -12.94
CA ARG A 684 9.87 -1.11 -13.80
C ARG A 684 11.29 -1.62 -14.01
N LEU A 685 11.44 -2.94 -13.99
CA LEU A 685 12.70 -3.59 -14.29
C LEU A 685 13.06 -3.42 -15.76
N THR A 686 14.31 -3.03 -15.99
CA THR A 686 14.88 -3.00 -17.35
C THR A 686 15.31 -4.39 -17.78
N ARG A 687 15.56 -4.58 -19.09
CA ARG A 687 16.07 -5.85 -19.60
C ARG A 687 17.43 -6.19 -18.99
N ASP A 688 18.33 -5.21 -18.91
CA ASP A 688 19.67 -5.39 -18.36
C ASP A 688 19.63 -5.82 -16.87
N GLN A 689 18.70 -5.24 -16.09
CA GLN A 689 18.51 -5.66 -14.68
C GLN A 689 18.00 -7.09 -14.58
N LEU A 690 17.06 -7.50 -15.46
CA LEU A 690 16.56 -8.87 -15.50
C LEU A 690 17.66 -9.86 -15.88
N ASP A 691 18.46 -9.53 -16.87
CA ASP A 691 19.59 -10.35 -17.31
C ASP A 691 20.63 -10.47 -16.17
N SER A 692 20.96 -9.36 -15.49
CA SER A 692 21.88 -9.39 -14.34
C SER A 692 21.36 -10.25 -13.17
N ILE A 693 20.05 -10.22 -12.89
CA ILE A 693 19.43 -11.07 -11.85
C ILE A 693 19.49 -12.55 -12.27
N GLU A 694 19.17 -12.86 -13.53
CA GLU A 694 19.20 -14.22 -14.07
C GLU A 694 20.62 -14.78 -14.08
N ASP A 695 21.60 -14.00 -14.55
CA ASP A 695 23.01 -14.39 -14.57
C ASP A 695 23.52 -14.65 -13.15
N ARG A 696 23.25 -13.74 -12.21
CA ARG A 696 23.63 -13.92 -10.81
C ARG A 696 23.01 -15.15 -10.18
N ALA A 697 21.72 -15.40 -10.45
CA ALA A 697 21.04 -16.60 -9.96
C ALA A 697 21.68 -17.88 -10.49
N ASN A 698 22.04 -17.95 -11.77
CA ASN A 698 22.72 -19.09 -12.36
C ASN A 698 24.14 -19.25 -11.82
N GLU A 699 24.90 -18.18 -11.58
CA GLU A 699 26.22 -18.24 -10.92
C GLU A 699 26.11 -18.90 -9.53
N ILE A 700 25.08 -18.60 -8.72
CA ILE A 700 24.86 -19.23 -7.43
C ILE A 700 24.57 -20.72 -7.61
N ILE A 701 23.72 -21.10 -8.58
CA ILE A 701 23.42 -22.49 -8.90
C ILE A 701 24.70 -23.25 -9.31
N GLU A 702 25.53 -22.65 -10.16
CA GLU A 702 26.79 -23.23 -10.64
C GLU A 702 27.83 -23.40 -9.51
N SER A 703 27.88 -22.42 -8.58
CA SER A 703 28.77 -22.51 -7.40
C SER A 703 28.33 -23.60 -6.42
N ASN A 704 27.11 -24.08 -6.56
CA ASN A 704 26.52 -25.21 -5.87
C ASN A 704 26.69 -25.23 -4.33
N PRO A 705 26.33 -24.14 -3.62
CA PRO A 705 26.38 -24.13 -2.15
C PRO A 705 25.41 -25.15 -1.55
N GLY A 706 25.75 -25.63 -0.33
CA GLY A 706 24.84 -26.44 0.48
C GLY A 706 23.61 -25.65 0.91
N ILE A 707 22.51 -26.35 1.14
CA ILE A 707 21.26 -25.79 1.65
C ILE A 707 20.97 -26.38 3.01
N ASP A 708 21.19 -25.58 4.05
CA ASP A 708 20.92 -26.00 5.43
C ASP A 708 19.41 -25.85 5.72
N LYS A 709 18.86 -26.81 6.41
CA LYS A 709 17.47 -26.91 6.84
C LYS A 709 17.45 -26.97 8.37
N LEU A 710 17.41 -25.78 9.01
CA LEU A 710 17.52 -25.66 10.47
C LEU A 710 16.11 -25.55 11.07
N VAL A 711 15.92 -26.10 12.25
CA VAL A 711 14.75 -25.87 13.10
C VAL A 711 15.26 -25.31 14.43
N MET A 712 14.77 -24.15 14.81
CA MET A 712 15.23 -23.44 16.00
C MET A 712 14.12 -22.60 16.64
N ASP A 713 14.36 -22.18 17.87
CA ASP A 713 13.46 -21.25 18.54
C ASP A 713 13.38 -19.92 17.79
N ARG A 714 12.18 -19.36 17.71
CA ARG A 714 11.94 -18.09 17.01
C ARG A 714 12.79 -16.95 17.56
N ALA A 715 12.88 -16.84 18.90
CA ALA A 715 13.70 -15.80 19.53
C ALA A 715 15.21 -15.95 19.18
N GLU A 716 15.70 -17.19 19.09
CA GLU A 716 17.08 -17.49 18.66
C GLU A 716 17.29 -17.14 17.19
N ALA A 717 16.31 -17.44 16.33
CA ALA A 717 16.37 -17.12 14.91
C ALA A 717 16.37 -15.60 14.68
N ASP A 718 15.50 -14.85 15.38
CA ASP A 718 15.43 -13.39 15.32
C ASP A 718 16.77 -12.75 15.79
N ALA A 719 17.34 -13.26 16.88
CA ALA A 719 18.62 -12.78 17.39
C ALA A 719 19.82 -13.13 16.48
N THR A 720 19.75 -14.28 15.78
CA THR A 720 20.86 -14.76 14.93
C THR A 720 20.82 -14.18 13.53
N PHE A 721 19.66 -14.10 12.92
CA PHE A 721 19.47 -13.76 11.51
C PHE A 721 18.72 -12.45 11.27
N GLY A 722 18.18 -11.81 12.32
CA GLY A 722 17.34 -10.63 12.20
C GLY A 722 15.98 -10.92 11.56
N PHE A 723 15.26 -9.85 11.22
CA PHE A 723 13.87 -9.93 10.71
C PHE A 723 13.78 -10.11 9.19
N GLU A 724 14.90 -10.06 8.48
CA GLU A 724 14.95 -10.26 7.03
C GLU A 724 14.58 -11.68 6.59
N ILE A 725 14.62 -12.62 7.52
CA ILE A 725 14.20 -14.01 7.28
C ILE A 725 12.71 -14.15 6.93
N TYR A 726 11.87 -13.17 7.27
CA TYR A 726 10.41 -13.23 7.10
C TYR A 726 9.91 -12.81 5.72
N GLN A 727 10.60 -13.21 4.66
CA GLN A 727 10.24 -12.89 3.27
C GLN A 727 8.85 -13.42 2.86
N GLY A 728 8.50 -14.63 3.28
CA GLY A 728 7.23 -15.28 2.99
C GLY A 728 6.10 -14.96 3.98
N GLY A 729 6.36 -14.09 4.95
CA GLY A 729 5.50 -13.80 6.10
C GLY A 729 5.90 -14.60 7.35
N PRO A 730 5.49 -14.13 8.54
CA PRO A 730 5.91 -14.72 9.81
C PRO A 730 5.21 -16.06 10.09
N PRO A 731 5.97 -17.12 10.45
CA PRO A 731 5.38 -18.35 10.99
C PRO A 731 4.70 -18.07 12.33
N ARG A 732 3.67 -18.85 12.66
CA ARG A 732 2.90 -18.68 13.92
C ARG A 732 3.38 -19.56 15.07
N HIS A 733 4.41 -20.37 14.85
CA HIS A 733 4.94 -21.35 15.81
C HIS A 733 6.16 -20.80 16.54
N SER A 734 6.40 -21.32 17.76
CA SER A 734 7.59 -21.02 18.56
C SER A 734 8.87 -21.60 17.93
N GLN A 735 8.76 -22.77 17.31
CA GLN A 735 9.83 -23.39 16.53
C GLN A 735 9.62 -23.01 15.07
N ILE A 736 10.62 -22.46 14.44
CA ILE A 736 10.58 -22.07 13.03
C ILE A 736 11.64 -22.81 12.22
N ARG A 737 11.29 -23.14 11.00
CA ARG A 737 12.21 -23.76 10.05
C ARG A 737 12.88 -22.69 9.21
N ILE A 738 14.22 -22.71 9.18
CA ILE A 738 15.08 -21.79 8.43
C ILE A 738 15.71 -22.56 7.28
N ILE A 739 15.64 -21.99 6.09
CA ILE A 739 16.39 -22.46 4.90
C ILE A 739 17.51 -21.46 4.67
N ARG A 740 18.75 -21.98 4.68
CA ARG A 740 19.96 -21.20 4.44
C ARG A 740 20.70 -21.76 3.22
N ILE A 741 20.90 -20.94 2.19
CA ILE A 741 21.63 -21.28 0.97
C ILE A 741 23.03 -20.70 1.09
N GLY A 742 23.99 -21.48 1.59
CA GLY A 742 25.33 -20.98 1.92
C GLY A 742 25.28 -19.73 2.80
N ASP A 743 26.05 -18.70 2.44
CA ASP A 743 26.01 -17.38 3.05
C ASP A 743 25.19 -16.36 2.22
N TYR A 744 24.45 -16.86 1.23
CA TYR A 744 23.81 -16.05 0.22
C TYR A 744 22.37 -15.64 0.55
N ASP A 745 21.55 -16.57 1.02
CA ASP A 745 20.15 -16.30 1.37
C ASP A 745 19.75 -17.11 2.61
N THR A 746 19.00 -16.47 3.51
CA THR A 746 18.47 -17.11 4.71
C THR A 746 17.02 -16.69 4.90
N GLN A 747 16.08 -17.64 4.91
CA GLN A 747 14.65 -17.34 5.04
C GLN A 747 13.92 -18.35 5.93
N ALA A 748 12.93 -17.88 6.68
CA ALA A 748 11.96 -18.74 7.35
C ALA A 748 11.03 -19.36 6.30
N CYS A 749 11.15 -20.64 6.06
CA CYS A 749 10.43 -21.32 4.99
C CYS A 749 10.04 -22.76 5.35
N GLY A 750 8.75 -23.08 5.19
CA GLY A 750 8.19 -24.41 5.39
C GLY A 750 8.15 -25.29 4.14
N GLY A 751 8.69 -24.85 2.99
CA GLY A 751 8.64 -25.61 1.74
C GLY A 751 9.66 -26.75 1.65
N THR A 752 9.54 -27.58 0.60
CA THR A 752 10.54 -28.61 0.30
C THR A 752 11.64 -28.03 -0.57
N HIS A 753 12.90 -28.32 -0.22
CA HIS A 753 14.08 -27.81 -0.89
C HIS A 753 15.09 -28.92 -1.15
N HIS A 754 15.95 -28.69 -2.12
CA HIS A 754 17.11 -29.50 -2.40
C HIS A 754 18.14 -29.44 -1.26
N ASP A 755 19.15 -30.32 -1.29
CA ASP A 755 20.28 -30.27 -0.37
C ASP A 755 21.42 -29.38 -0.88
N LYS A 756 21.45 -29.11 -2.19
CA LYS A 756 22.42 -28.23 -2.85
C LYS A 756 21.78 -27.41 -3.94
N ALA A 757 22.23 -26.19 -4.11
CA ALA A 757 21.68 -25.25 -5.10
C ALA A 757 21.83 -25.76 -6.55
N GLY A 758 22.90 -26.47 -6.87
CA GLY A 758 23.13 -27.02 -8.21
C GLY A 758 22.12 -28.08 -8.68
N GLU A 759 21.37 -28.69 -7.77
CA GLU A 759 20.31 -29.65 -8.10
C GLU A 759 19.11 -29.01 -8.78
N VAL A 760 18.96 -27.68 -8.68
CA VAL A 760 17.94 -26.86 -9.38
C VAL A 760 18.15 -26.94 -10.89
N GLY A 761 19.40 -26.97 -11.34
CA GLY A 761 19.75 -26.88 -12.76
C GLY A 761 19.57 -25.47 -13.35
N GLU A 762 19.46 -25.38 -14.67
CA GLU A 762 19.30 -24.09 -15.35
C GLU A 762 18.04 -23.36 -14.91
N LEU A 763 18.16 -22.04 -14.74
CA LEU A 763 17.08 -21.13 -14.37
C LEU A 763 16.91 -20.05 -15.42
N ARG A 764 15.64 -19.67 -15.73
CA ARG A 764 15.29 -18.56 -16.63
C ARG A 764 14.18 -17.70 -16.06
N ILE A 765 14.33 -16.39 -16.22
CA ILE A 765 13.26 -15.42 -15.97
C ILE A 765 12.51 -15.18 -17.28
N ILE A 766 11.40 -15.86 -17.48
CA ILE A 766 10.67 -15.88 -18.75
C ILE A 766 9.77 -14.65 -18.97
N ARG A 767 9.42 -13.93 -17.90
CA ARG A 767 8.59 -12.73 -17.96
C ARG A 767 8.76 -11.87 -16.72
N ALA A 768 8.78 -10.55 -16.94
CA ALA A 768 8.59 -9.56 -15.89
C ALA A 768 7.39 -8.66 -16.20
N SER A 769 6.62 -8.29 -15.19
CA SER A 769 5.48 -7.39 -15.34
C SER A 769 5.14 -6.71 -14.04
N GLN A 770 4.73 -5.45 -14.11
CA GLN A 770 4.24 -4.73 -12.94
C GLN A 770 2.83 -5.22 -12.58
N VAL A 771 2.65 -5.67 -11.33
CA VAL A 771 1.36 -6.13 -10.80
C VAL A 771 0.56 -4.95 -10.29
N GLN A 772 1.25 -4.11 -9.55
CA GLN A 772 0.76 -2.84 -9.03
C GLN A 772 1.95 -1.91 -8.86
N ASP A 773 1.69 -0.64 -8.62
CA ASP A 773 2.76 0.31 -8.35
C ASP A 773 3.55 -0.13 -7.10
N GLY A 774 4.89 -0.16 -7.23
CA GLY A 774 5.79 -0.65 -6.19
C GLY A 774 5.96 -2.17 -6.13
N VAL A 775 5.36 -2.96 -7.03
CA VAL A 775 5.50 -4.43 -7.06
C VAL A 775 5.70 -4.95 -8.48
N GLU A 776 6.83 -5.58 -8.71
CA GLU A 776 7.20 -6.26 -9.96
C GLU A 776 7.04 -7.79 -9.80
N ARG A 777 6.47 -8.43 -10.81
CA ARG A 777 6.27 -9.88 -10.88
C ARG A 777 7.26 -10.52 -11.82
N LEU A 778 8.02 -11.48 -11.30
CA LEU A 778 8.89 -12.34 -12.07
C LEU A 778 8.21 -13.71 -12.26
N GLN A 779 8.20 -14.21 -13.50
CA GLN A 779 7.88 -15.61 -13.80
C GLN A 779 9.17 -16.34 -14.09
N ILE A 780 9.38 -17.45 -13.38
CA ILE A 780 10.62 -18.18 -13.34
C ILE A 780 10.35 -19.63 -13.74
N VAL A 781 11.23 -20.20 -14.53
CA VAL A 781 11.28 -21.64 -14.81
C VAL A 781 12.66 -22.15 -14.45
N ALA A 782 12.73 -23.37 -13.90
CA ALA A 782 13.99 -23.99 -13.48
C ALA A 782 13.98 -25.48 -13.79
N GLY A 783 15.16 -26.09 -13.90
CA GLY A 783 15.31 -27.51 -14.15
C GLY A 783 14.76 -27.96 -15.51
N GLU A 784 13.86 -28.96 -15.52
CA GLU A 784 13.31 -29.48 -16.76
C GLU A 784 12.42 -28.46 -17.49
N THR A 785 11.63 -27.66 -16.74
CA THR A 785 10.78 -26.62 -17.36
C THR A 785 11.60 -25.51 -18.02
N ALA A 786 12.79 -25.18 -17.52
CA ALA A 786 13.69 -24.23 -18.18
C ALA A 786 14.21 -24.80 -19.51
N ARG A 787 14.62 -26.08 -19.53
CA ARG A 787 15.04 -26.78 -20.75
C ARG A 787 13.91 -26.91 -21.77
N GLU A 788 12.70 -27.22 -21.34
CA GLU A 788 11.52 -27.25 -22.20
C GLU A 788 11.21 -25.88 -22.78
N HIS A 789 11.32 -24.83 -21.96
CA HIS A 789 11.15 -23.45 -22.41
C HIS A 789 12.18 -23.09 -23.48
N ALA A 790 13.46 -23.37 -23.24
CA ALA A 790 14.52 -23.10 -24.23
C ALA A 790 14.28 -23.83 -25.55
N ARG A 791 13.96 -25.13 -25.54
CA ARG A 791 13.61 -25.91 -26.73
C ARG A 791 12.39 -25.38 -27.47
N ARG A 792 11.40 -24.85 -26.72
CA ARG A 792 10.23 -24.23 -27.33
C ARG A 792 10.58 -22.92 -28.03
N GLN A 793 11.43 -22.07 -27.40
CA GLN A 793 11.89 -20.84 -28.00
C GLN A 793 12.70 -21.10 -29.26
N GLU A 794 13.60 -22.06 -29.21
CA GLU A 794 14.40 -22.48 -30.37
C GLU A 794 13.54 -22.96 -31.53
N ARG A 795 12.51 -23.79 -31.27
CA ARG A 795 11.57 -24.24 -32.31
C ARG A 795 10.79 -23.06 -32.90
N LEU A 796 10.24 -22.16 -32.08
CA LEU A 796 9.50 -20.99 -32.57
C LEU A 796 10.37 -20.07 -33.42
N LEU A 797 11.64 -19.90 -33.02
CA LEU A 797 12.62 -19.13 -33.78
C LEU A 797 12.95 -19.80 -35.11
N SER A 798 13.17 -21.12 -35.12
CA SER A 798 13.44 -21.91 -36.34
C SER A 798 12.24 -21.85 -37.29
N GLU A 799 11.04 -22.15 -36.81
CA GLU A 799 9.82 -22.10 -37.61
C GLU A 799 9.57 -20.71 -38.20
N SER A 800 9.79 -19.65 -37.43
CA SER A 800 9.63 -18.26 -37.89
C SER A 800 10.67 -17.90 -38.95
N SER A 801 11.91 -18.37 -38.80
CA SER A 801 12.98 -18.18 -39.74
C SER A 801 12.75 -18.93 -41.07
N GLU A 802 12.20 -20.15 -40.97
CA GLU A 802 11.83 -20.95 -42.14
C GLU A 802 10.70 -20.28 -42.94
N ILE A 803 9.67 -19.75 -42.30
CA ILE A 803 8.57 -19.03 -42.95
C ILE A 803 9.11 -17.85 -43.77
N LEU A 804 10.09 -17.13 -43.22
CA LEU A 804 10.67 -15.97 -43.91
C LEU A 804 11.85 -16.33 -44.81
N GLY A 805 12.33 -17.59 -44.82
CA GLY A 805 13.46 -18.07 -45.63
C GLY A 805 14.80 -17.40 -45.30
N VAL A 806 15.00 -17.12 -43.99
CA VAL A 806 16.19 -16.43 -43.48
C VAL A 806 16.85 -17.21 -42.37
N GLN A 807 18.11 -16.88 -42.02
CA GLN A 807 18.74 -17.42 -40.82
C GLN A 807 18.13 -16.76 -39.57
N PRO A 808 18.13 -17.43 -38.40
CA PRO A 808 17.60 -16.90 -37.14
C PRO A 808 18.15 -15.51 -36.76
N GLU A 809 19.43 -15.26 -37.02
CA GLU A 809 20.09 -13.97 -36.72
C GLU A 809 19.56 -12.82 -37.58
N ASP A 810 19.11 -13.12 -38.81
CA ASP A 810 18.55 -12.15 -39.74
C ASP A 810 17.05 -11.89 -39.55
N LEU A 811 16.38 -12.66 -38.68
CA LEU A 811 14.95 -12.58 -38.47
C LEU A 811 14.49 -11.18 -38.07
N PRO A 812 15.10 -10.50 -37.06
CA PRO A 812 14.67 -9.17 -36.65
C PRO A 812 14.73 -8.15 -37.81
N ARG A 813 15.80 -8.18 -38.60
CA ARG A 813 16.00 -7.31 -39.76
C ARG A 813 14.95 -7.58 -40.85
N SER A 814 14.65 -8.84 -41.11
CA SER A 814 13.66 -9.27 -42.09
C SER A 814 12.26 -8.90 -41.70
N VAL A 815 11.88 -9.12 -40.45
CA VAL A 815 10.56 -8.72 -39.93
C VAL A 815 10.40 -7.20 -39.99
N SER A 816 11.40 -6.42 -39.59
CA SER A 816 11.38 -4.95 -39.72
C SER A 816 11.16 -4.49 -41.16
N ARG A 817 11.93 -5.08 -42.11
CA ARG A 817 11.77 -4.79 -43.55
C ARG A 817 10.35 -5.12 -44.04
N PHE A 818 9.84 -6.31 -43.73
CA PHE A 818 8.48 -6.71 -44.10
C PHE A 818 7.40 -5.78 -43.52
N PHE A 819 7.57 -5.34 -42.30
CA PHE A 819 6.65 -4.41 -41.66
C PHE A 819 6.66 -3.03 -42.34
N ASP A 820 7.85 -2.54 -42.71
CA ASP A 820 7.99 -1.27 -43.43
C ASP A 820 7.43 -1.37 -44.86
N GLU A 821 7.69 -2.50 -45.54
CA GLU A 821 7.11 -2.80 -46.85
C GLU A 821 5.60 -2.90 -46.78
N TRP A 822 5.06 -3.59 -45.80
CA TRP A 822 3.61 -3.68 -45.58
C TRP A 822 2.97 -2.32 -45.34
N LYS A 823 3.56 -1.47 -44.49
CA LYS A 823 3.11 -0.08 -44.29
C LYS A 823 3.14 0.74 -45.58
N SER A 824 4.21 0.57 -46.36
CA SER A 824 4.33 1.25 -47.64
C SER A 824 3.31 0.81 -48.66
N GLN A 825 3.06 -0.52 -48.73
CA GLN A 825 2.02 -1.09 -49.58
C GLN A 825 0.61 -0.64 -49.16
N GLN A 826 0.32 -0.59 -47.86
CA GLN A 826 -0.93 -0.10 -47.33
C GLN A 826 -1.19 1.37 -47.77
N LYS A 827 -0.19 2.24 -47.61
CA LYS A 827 -0.26 3.63 -48.10
C LYS A 827 -0.42 3.70 -49.62
N ARG A 828 0.24 2.77 -50.37
CA ARG A 828 0.13 2.72 -51.80
C ARG A 828 -1.26 2.28 -52.25
N ILE A 829 -1.87 1.29 -51.56
CA ILE A 829 -3.26 0.85 -51.79
C ILE A 829 -4.21 2.04 -51.50
N GLU A 830 -4.10 2.73 -50.41
CA GLU A 830 -4.92 3.90 -50.08
C GLU A 830 -4.78 5.00 -51.16
N SER A 831 -3.55 5.23 -51.63
CA SER A 831 -3.27 6.21 -52.69
C SER A 831 -3.86 5.79 -54.05
N LEU A 832 -3.78 4.48 -54.39
CA LEU A 832 -4.35 3.95 -55.63
C LEU A 832 -5.90 3.95 -55.55
N GLU A 833 -6.47 3.61 -54.43
CA GLU A 833 -7.91 3.72 -54.23
C GLU A 833 -8.39 5.17 -54.39
N ALA A 834 -7.70 6.13 -53.80
CA ALA A 834 -8.00 7.54 -53.98
C ALA A 834 -7.81 8.01 -55.43
N GLU A 835 -6.81 7.48 -56.15
CA GLU A 835 -6.59 7.78 -57.56
C GLU A 835 -7.71 7.18 -58.46
N ILE A 836 -8.10 5.94 -58.20
CA ILE A 836 -9.24 5.29 -58.86
C ILE A 836 -10.53 6.10 -58.67
N VAL A 837 -10.79 6.53 -57.47
CA VAL A 837 -11.97 7.37 -57.18
C VAL A 837 -11.89 8.70 -57.94
N ARG A 838 -10.72 9.32 -58.03
CA ARG A 838 -10.50 10.57 -58.76
C ARG A 838 -10.67 10.39 -60.24
N LEU A 839 -10.16 9.29 -60.82
CA LEU A 839 -10.31 9.00 -62.27
C LEU A 839 -11.78 8.68 -62.62
N ARG A 840 -12.50 7.99 -61.72
CA ARG A 840 -13.95 7.75 -61.89
C ARG A 840 -14.77 9.04 -61.80
N ALA A 841 -14.40 9.93 -60.88
CA ALA A 841 -15.02 11.28 -60.76
C ALA A 841 -14.78 12.12 -62.02
N GLY A 842 -13.55 12.04 -62.59
CA GLY A 842 -13.24 12.73 -63.86
C GLY A 842 -14.01 12.24 -65.10
N GLY A 843 -14.45 10.96 -65.10
CA GLY A 843 -15.36 10.42 -66.13
C GLY A 843 -16.81 10.92 -66.09
N GLY A 844 -17.20 11.56 -65.04
CA GLY A 844 -18.54 12.18 -64.87
C GLY A 844 -18.78 13.44 -65.77
N GLY A 845 -17.77 13.83 -66.51
CA GLY A 845 -17.92 14.96 -67.49
C GLY A 845 -18.95 14.74 -68.56
N ASP A 846 -19.11 13.51 -69.03
CA ASP A 846 -20.12 13.13 -70.01
C ASP A 846 -21.57 12.99 -69.46
N ALA A 847 -21.72 12.92 -68.14
CA ALA A 847 -23.02 12.81 -67.46
C ALA A 847 -23.46 14.17 -66.79
N ALA A 848 -22.68 15.22 -67.06
CA ALA A 848 -22.99 16.53 -66.48
C ALA A 848 -23.86 17.37 -67.42
N VAL A 849 -24.93 17.95 -66.88
CA VAL A 849 -25.78 18.91 -67.56
C VAL A 849 -25.66 20.28 -66.93
N GLU A 850 -25.33 21.30 -67.67
CA GLU A 850 -25.31 22.68 -67.15
C GLU A 850 -26.64 23.36 -67.48
N ARG A 851 -27.27 23.92 -66.50
CA ARG A 851 -28.51 24.67 -66.64
C ARG A 851 -28.58 25.77 -65.63
N ASP A 852 -28.94 26.96 -66.06
CA ASP A 852 -29.17 28.18 -65.24
C ASP A 852 -28.00 28.49 -64.26
N GLY A 853 -26.76 28.19 -64.70
CA GLY A 853 -25.55 28.49 -63.98
C GLY A 853 -25.20 27.43 -62.88
N VAL A 854 -25.88 26.26 -62.85
CA VAL A 854 -25.58 25.14 -62.00
C VAL A 854 -25.23 23.94 -62.89
N ARG A 855 -24.14 23.21 -62.50
CA ARG A 855 -23.75 21.96 -63.09
C ARG A 855 -24.40 20.78 -62.29
N TYR A 856 -25.17 20.00 -62.98
CA TYR A 856 -25.84 18.82 -62.42
C TYR A 856 -25.14 17.53 -62.84
N VAL A 857 -24.77 16.67 -61.86
CA VAL A 857 -24.14 15.37 -62.11
C VAL A 857 -25.03 14.29 -61.44
N VAL A 858 -25.76 13.53 -62.25
CA VAL A 858 -26.64 12.44 -61.77
C VAL A 858 -26.20 11.13 -62.42
N MET A 859 -25.57 10.29 -61.63
CA MET A 859 -24.99 9.04 -62.15
C MET A 859 -25.00 7.86 -61.18
N GLU A 860 -24.99 6.67 -61.74
CA GLU A 860 -24.71 5.44 -60.99
C GLU A 860 -23.17 5.38 -60.76
N ALA A 861 -22.74 5.13 -59.53
CA ALA A 861 -21.35 5.02 -59.15
C ALA A 861 -21.08 3.63 -58.59
N GLU A 862 -19.94 3.05 -58.96
CA GLU A 862 -19.45 1.82 -58.34
C GLU A 862 -18.64 2.17 -57.08
N GLY A 863 -18.84 1.44 -55.98
CA GLY A 863 -18.09 1.58 -54.73
C GLY A 863 -19.02 1.71 -53.51
N ASP A 864 -18.37 1.57 -52.33
CA ASP A 864 -19.03 1.72 -51.06
C ASP A 864 -19.36 3.19 -50.72
N SER A 865 -20.10 3.41 -49.66
CA SER A 865 -20.50 4.75 -49.21
C SER A 865 -19.32 5.70 -48.99
N LYS A 866 -18.16 5.19 -48.53
CA LYS A 866 -16.96 5.98 -48.31
C LYS A 866 -16.31 6.42 -49.63
N GLN A 867 -16.25 5.55 -50.61
CA GLN A 867 -15.74 5.85 -51.92
C GLN A 867 -16.64 6.84 -52.69
N MET A 868 -17.98 6.66 -52.57
CA MET A 868 -18.92 7.61 -53.11
C MET A 868 -18.82 8.99 -52.48
N MET A 869 -18.63 9.06 -51.17
CA MET A 869 -18.37 10.34 -50.45
C MET A 869 -17.11 11.04 -50.97
N THR A 870 -16.05 10.27 -51.19
CA THR A 870 -14.80 10.84 -51.73
C THR A 870 -15.00 11.34 -53.15
N MET A 871 -15.71 10.58 -53.97
CA MET A 871 -16.06 10.98 -55.38
C MET A 871 -16.91 12.24 -55.39
N LEU A 872 -17.87 12.34 -54.48
CA LEU A 872 -18.74 13.49 -54.34
C LEU A 872 -17.96 14.74 -53.94
N GLY A 873 -17.04 14.59 -52.97
CA GLY A 873 -16.14 15.67 -52.56
C GLY A 873 -15.27 16.18 -53.70
N GLU A 874 -14.81 15.32 -54.60
CA GLU A 874 -14.06 15.76 -55.80
C GLU A 874 -14.98 16.44 -56.84
N LEU A 875 -16.21 15.97 -57.03
CA LEU A 875 -17.16 16.60 -57.96
C LEU A 875 -17.63 18.00 -57.48
N THR A 876 -17.71 18.26 -56.18
CA THR A 876 -18.16 19.51 -55.58
C THR A 876 -17.02 20.39 -55.08
N ARG A 877 -15.77 19.99 -55.31
CA ARG A 877 -14.57 20.71 -54.79
C ARG A 877 -14.31 22.04 -55.43
N ASP A 878 -14.67 22.17 -56.74
CA ASP A 878 -14.48 23.43 -57.45
C ASP A 878 -15.60 24.41 -57.11
N THR A 879 -15.31 25.36 -56.21
CA THR A 879 -16.26 26.37 -55.75
C THR A 879 -16.57 27.43 -56.82
N SER A 880 -15.79 27.46 -57.90
CA SER A 880 -16.03 28.36 -59.02
C SER A 880 -17.16 27.90 -59.93
N THR A 881 -17.50 26.62 -59.92
CA THR A 881 -18.58 26.01 -60.71
C THR A 881 -19.63 25.42 -59.75
N PRO A 882 -20.74 26.15 -59.51
CA PRO A 882 -21.83 25.62 -58.69
C PRO A 882 -22.30 24.25 -59.17
N THR A 883 -22.04 23.21 -58.35
CA THR A 883 -22.32 21.82 -58.73
C THR A 883 -23.30 21.18 -57.75
N LEU A 884 -24.32 20.52 -58.26
CA LEU A 884 -25.15 19.55 -57.50
C LEU A 884 -24.89 18.13 -58.05
N ALA A 885 -24.47 17.23 -57.22
CA ALA A 885 -24.21 15.85 -57.58
C ALA A 885 -25.12 14.89 -56.83
N VAL A 886 -25.69 13.92 -57.52
CA VAL A 886 -26.50 12.79 -57.03
C VAL A 886 -25.83 11.51 -57.47
N LEU A 887 -25.30 10.77 -56.54
CA LEU A 887 -24.68 9.47 -56.79
C LEU A 887 -25.50 8.33 -56.17
N GLY A 888 -25.70 7.28 -56.98
CA GLY A 888 -26.33 6.05 -56.51
C GLY A 888 -25.42 4.84 -56.70
N SER A 889 -25.32 3.98 -55.73
CA SER A 889 -24.57 2.71 -55.83
C SER A 889 -25.43 1.52 -55.43
N ARG A 890 -25.27 0.39 -56.12
CA ARG A 890 -25.93 -0.87 -55.80
C ARG A 890 -25.24 -1.63 -54.66
N GLU A 891 -24.03 -1.24 -54.29
CA GLU A 891 -23.30 -1.86 -53.18
C GLU A 891 -23.95 -1.55 -51.85
N GLY A 892 -23.87 -2.50 -50.90
CA GLY A 892 -24.42 -2.34 -49.54
C GLY A 892 -25.95 -2.28 -49.43
N GLY A 893 -26.69 -2.83 -50.42
CA GLY A 893 -28.17 -2.87 -50.44
C GLY A 893 -28.83 -1.68 -51.17
N GLY A 894 -28.05 -0.78 -51.70
CA GLY A 894 -28.44 0.46 -52.37
C GLY A 894 -28.14 1.69 -51.56
N THR A 895 -27.22 2.49 -52.03
CA THR A 895 -26.78 3.73 -51.35
C THR A 895 -27.03 4.94 -52.26
N LEU A 896 -27.60 6.00 -51.74
CA LEU A 896 -27.75 7.28 -52.40
C LEU A 896 -27.07 8.39 -51.64
N ILE A 897 -26.32 9.24 -52.35
CA ILE A 897 -25.69 10.41 -51.72
C ILE A 897 -25.94 11.64 -52.64
N VAL A 898 -26.31 12.72 -52.02
CA VAL A 898 -26.57 14.00 -52.65
C VAL A 898 -25.70 15.08 -52.02
N ALA A 899 -24.95 15.84 -52.80
CA ALA A 899 -24.26 17.00 -52.31
C ALA A 899 -24.21 18.16 -53.30
N SER A 900 -24.12 19.38 -52.77
CA SER A 900 -23.92 20.61 -53.53
C SER A 900 -22.63 21.29 -53.11
N THR A 901 -22.03 22.04 -54.00
CA THR A 901 -20.92 22.97 -53.64
C THR A 901 -21.40 23.90 -52.54
N GLU A 902 -20.65 23.98 -51.41
CA GLU A 902 -21.00 24.87 -50.29
C GLU A 902 -20.96 26.34 -50.70
N ASP A 903 -21.78 27.17 -50.08
CA ASP A 903 -21.91 28.63 -50.38
C ASP A 903 -22.05 28.98 -51.85
N SER A 904 -22.79 28.15 -52.63
CA SER A 904 -22.96 28.31 -54.06
C SER A 904 -24.43 28.39 -54.45
N LEU A 905 -24.67 28.85 -55.72
CA LEU A 905 -26.02 28.89 -56.34
C LEU A 905 -26.71 27.50 -56.28
N ALA A 906 -25.93 26.41 -56.33
CA ALA A 906 -26.46 25.07 -56.22
C ALA A 906 -27.03 24.81 -54.82
N ALA A 907 -26.33 25.25 -53.77
CA ALA A 907 -26.77 25.12 -52.38
C ALA A 907 -27.96 26.08 -52.05
N GLU A 908 -28.03 27.24 -52.66
CA GLU A 908 -29.15 28.16 -52.50
C GLU A 908 -30.47 27.67 -53.13
N ARG A 909 -30.35 26.94 -54.26
CA ARG A 909 -31.54 26.48 -55.03
C ARG A 909 -32.02 25.09 -54.62
N HIS A 910 -31.16 24.26 -54.10
CA HIS A 910 -31.45 22.88 -53.87
C HIS A 910 -31.05 22.41 -52.45
N ASN A 911 -31.96 21.70 -51.80
CA ASN A 911 -31.73 21.10 -50.52
C ASN A 911 -31.43 19.61 -50.71
N ALA A 912 -30.22 19.18 -50.41
CA ALA A 912 -29.80 17.80 -50.58
C ALA A 912 -30.68 16.79 -49.81
N VAL A 913 -31.20 17.17 -48.65
CA VAL A 913 -32.08 16.31 -47.83
C VAL A 913 -33.44 16.11 -48.49
N GLU A 914 -34.00 17.15 -49.09
CA GLU A 914 -35.30 17.09 -49.82
C GLU A 914 -35.19 16.20 -51.07
N ILE A 915 -34.10 16.35 -51.83
CA ILE A 915 -33.84 15.53 -53.01
C ILE A 915 -33.66 14.06 -52.56
N LEU A 916 -32.83 13.79 -51.57
CA LEU A 916 -32.64 12.46 -51.08
C LEU A 916 -33.92 11.79 -50.61
N ASN A 917 -34.74 12.53 -49.83
CA ASN A 917 -36.03 11.98 -49.35
C ASN A 917 -37.02 11.65 -50.47
N ALA A 918 -37.00 12.45 -51.54
CA ALA A 918 -37.86 12.19 -52.70
C ALA A 918 -37.46 10.90 -53.42
N ILE A 919 -36.15 10.61 -53.53
CA ILE A 919 -35.63 9.46 -54.32
C ILE A 919 -35.38 8.18 -53.51
N ALA A 920 -35.21 8.29 -52.17
CA ALA A 920 -34.85 7.15 -51.31
C ALA A 920 -35.93 6.06 -51.23
N GLY A 921 -37.19 6.35 -51.53
CA GLY A 921 -38.29 5.39 -51.62
C GLY A 921 -38.05 4.31 -52.64
N HIS A 922 -37.37 4.58 -53.76
CA HIS A 922 -37.06 3.60 -54.83
C HIS A 922 -36.08 2.50 -54.35
N ILE A 923 -35.19 2.82 -53.46
CA ILE A 923 -34.23 1.85 -52.87
C ILE A 923 -34.79 1.16 -51.59
N GLY A 924 -36.08 1.41 -51.27
CA GLY A 924 -36.72 0.84 -50.10
C GLY A 924 -36.07 1.29 -48.77
N GLY A 925 -35.63 2.53 -48.71
CA GLY A 925 -34.85 3.09 -47.61
C GLY A 925 -35.18 4.53 -47.30
N GLY A 926 -34.32 5.15 -46.51
CA GLY A 926 -34.39 6.55 -46.10
C GLY A 926 -33.02 7.09 -45.80
N GLY A 927 -32.94 8.36 -45.44
CA GLY A 927 -31.65 8.97 -45.11
C GLY A 927 -31.81 10.34 -44.46
N GLY A 928 -30.70 11.05 -44.35
CA GLY A 928 -30.70 12.39 -43.82
C GLY A 928 -29.32 13.04 -43.98
N GLY A 929 -29.19 14.26 -43.48
CA GLY A 929 -27.97 15.01 -43.62
C GLY A 929 -28.15 16.52 -43.33
N ARG A 930 -27.32 17.32 -43.99
CA ARG A 930 -27.42 18.79 -44.03
C ARG A 930 -27.97 19.25 -45.36
N PRO A 931 -28.49 20.46 -45.47
CA PRO A 931 -29.02 21.01 -46.75
C PRO A 931 -28.05 20.91 -47.94
N THR A 932 -26.75 20.96 -47.68
CA THR A 932 -25.67 20.86 -48.68
C THR A 932 -25.20 19.45 -48.91
N MET A 933 -25.54 18.45 -48.06
CA MET A 933 -25.09 17.06 -48.19
C MET A 933 -26.00 16.09 -47.45
N ALA A 934 -26.54 15.15 -48.13
CA ALA A 934 -27.38 14.10 -47.53
C ALA A 934 -27.04 12.69 -48.07
N GLN A 935 -27.21 11.68 -47.22
CA GLN A 935 -26.91 10.31 -47.52
C GLN A 935 -28.08 9.41 -47.07
N GLY A 936 -28.41 8.42 -47.85
CA GLY A 936 -29.43 7.42 -47.59
C GLY A 936 -28.98 6.02 -47.99
N GLY A 937 -29.58 5.02 -47.36
CA GLY A 937 -29.39 3.62 -47.72
C GLY A 937 -30.71 2.89 -47.69
N GLY A 938 -30.81 1.79 -48.50
CA GLY A 938 -32.00 0.98 -48.62
C GLY A 938 -31.72 -0.51 -48.77
N SER A 939 -32.76 -1.30 -48.98
CA SER A 939 -32.68 -2.76 -49.13
C SER A 939 -32.92 -3.23 -50.56
N ASN A 940 -33.14 -2.29 -51.48
CA ASN A 940 -33.45 -2.59 -52.89
C ASN A 940 -32.41 -1.94 -53.84
N PRO A 941 -31.27 -2.58 -54.12
CA PRO A 941 -30.23 -2.02 -55.01
C PRO A 941 -30.71 -1.85 -56.47
N ASP A 942 -31.69 -2.67 -56.91
CA ASP A 942 -32.23 -2.56 -58.27
C ASP A 942 -33.08 -1.29 -58.46
N GLY A 943 -33.43 -0.58 -57.41
CA GLY A 943 -34.11 0.69 -57.42
C GLY A 943 -33.23 1.91 -57.71
N ILE A 944 -31.90 1.72 -57.78
CA ILE A 944 -30.94 2.82 -58.01
C ILE A 944 -31.19 3.54 -59.36
N PRO A 945 -31.38 2.84 -60.53
CA PRO A 945 -31.66 3.53 -61.78
C PRO A 945 -32.93 4.39 -61.69
N ALA A 946 -34.01 3.85 -61.07
CA ALA A 946 -35.26 4.54 -60.91
C ALA A 946 -35.14 5.77 -59.98
N ALA A 947 -34.33 5.68 -58.93
CA ALA A 947 -34.02 6.77 -58.06
C ALA A 947 -33.23 7.90 -58.77
N LEU A 948 -32.28 7.56 -59.62
CA LEU A 948 -31.51 8.50 -60.42
C LEU A 948 -32.35 9.15 -61.49
N ASP A 949 -33.27 8.41 -62.14
CA ASP A 949 -34.21 8.97 -63.15
C ASP A 949 -35.21 9.95 -62.49
N GLU A 950 -35.67 9.59 -61.29
CA GLU A 950 -36.50 10.52 -60.50
C GLU A 950 -35.71 11.76 -60.07
N ALA A 951 -34.44 11.64 -59.72
CA ALA A 951 -33.57 12.77 -59.45
C ALA A 951 -33.41 13.69 -60.65
N ARG A 952 -33.20 13.11 -61.88
CA ARG A 952 -33.16 13.92 -63.11
C ARG A 952 -34.47 14.63 -63.35
N SER A 953 -35.59 13.93 -63.14
CA SER A 953 -36.92 14.58 -63.32
C SER A 953 -37.15 15.72 -62.36
N LEU A 954 -36.80 15.54 -61.10
CA LEU A 954 -36.90 16.61 -60.04
C LEU A 954 -36.00 17.81 -60.35
N LEU A 955 -34.84 17.56 -60.88
CA LEU A 955 -33.88 18.61 -61.26
C LEU A 955 -34.15 19.21 -62.60
N GLY A 956 -35.05 18.62 -63.37
CA GLY A 956 -35.46 19.08 -64.73
C GLY A 956 -34.35 18.91 -65.76
N ILE A 957 -33.52 17.89 -65.68
CA ILE A 957 -32.36 17.60 -66.56
C ILE A 957 -32.52 16.30 -67.27
#